data_91f0a0cdfc627bd4f84d0f568b285167
#
_entry.id   91f0a0cdfc627bd4f84d0f568b285167
#
_cell.length_a   1.000
_cell.length_b   1.000
_cell.length_c   1.000
_cell.angle_alpha   90.00
_cell.angle_beta   90.00
_cell.angle_gamma   90.00
#
_symmetry.space_group_name_H-M   'P 1'
#
loop_
_entity.id
_entity.type
_entity.pdbx_description
1 polymer ?
#
loop_
_entity_poly.entity_id
_entity_poly.type
_entity_poly.pdbx_seq_one_letter_code
_entity_poly.pdbx_strand_id
1 'polypeptide(L)'
;MNLERSERIEIPVLPLRDVVVYPHMVIPLFVGREKSISCLEAAMENNKQVLLVAQKQADTDEPTRDDLFEMGTVATILQLLKLPDGTVKVLVEGQQRAKIERYLDSEFFLAEAQFVQTPELDEREQEVIVRSATNQFEGFIKLNKKIPPEVLTSLNGIDDAARLADTIAAHMPLKLNDKQQVLELVDVTARLEFLMGQMESEIDLLQVEKRIRNRVKKQMEKSQREYYLNEQMKAIQKELGEMEDAPDEFESLKQKIEESKMPAEAREKTEQELQKLKMMSPMSAEATVVRSYIDWMISVPWAKRSKVKKNLAKAEEILNEDHYGLERVKERILEYLAVQNRINKLKGPILCLVGPPGVGKTSLGRSIASATGRQYVRMALGGVRDEAEIRGHRRTYIGSLPGKLIQKMAKVGVKNPLFLLDEIDKMSSDMRGDPASALLEVLDPEQNNSFNDHYLEVDYDLSDVMFVATSNSMNIPGPLLDRMEVIRLSGYTEDEKLNIAKRHLVDKQVKRNGLKPNEIVIEDSAITGIIRYYTREAGVRGLEREISKICRKAVKNILLDPTLKSVTVSMDNLKEFLGVQRFDYGKADDSNRIGQVTGLAWTEVGGDLLTIETEAMPGKGKLTQTGSLGDVMQESIQAAMTVVRSRAEKLGINTDFYEKKDIHVHVPEGATPKDGPSAGIAMCTALVSSLTGNPVKGDVAMTGEITLRGEVLPIGGLKEKLLAAHRGGIKTVLIPKDNERDLEEIPENVIADLKVIPVQWIDEVLNVALERAPEGVEFGVSK
;
A
#
# COMPACT_ATOMS: atom_id res chain seq x y z
N MET A 1 27.11 -51.63 4.85
CA MET A 1 26.95 -50.23 4.48
C MET A 1 26.99 -50.16 2.96
N ASN A 2 25.90 -50.60 2.33
CA ASN A 2 25.73 -50.59 0.88
C ASN A 2 24.99 -49.28 0.53
N LEU A 3 25.71 -48.38 -0.14
CA LEU A 3 25.11 -47.27 -0.83
C LEU A 3 24.45 -47.85 -2.10
N GLU A 4 23.16 -48.16 -2.02
CA GLU A 4 22.35 -48.49 -3.19
C GLU A 4 22.41 -47.32 -4.15
N ARG A 5 22.81 -47.62 -5.40
CA ARG A 5 22.81 -46.66 -6.52
C ARG A 5 21.39 -46.21 -6.75
N SER A 6 21.08 -44.98 -6.40
CA SER A 6 19.87 -44.33 -6.86
C SER A 6 19.83 -44.32 -8.38
N GLU A 7 18.81 -44.94 -8.98
CA GLU A 7 18.64 -45.01 -10.44
C GLU A 7 18.51 -43.61 -11.01
N ARG A 8 19.44 -43.26 -11.85
CA ARG A 8 19.36 -42.01 -12.66
C ARG A 8 18.69 -42.35 -13.98
N ILE A 9 17.81 -41.46 -14.40
CA ILE A 9 17.07 -41.61 -15.66
C ILE A 9 17.18 -40.33 -16.50
N GLU A 10 17.40 -40.52 -17.79
CA GLU A 10 17.24 -39.44 -18.77
C GLU A 10 15.77 -39.38 -19.19
N ILE A 11 15.10 -38.25 -18.97
CA ILE A 11 13.68 -38.14 -19.16
C ILE A 11 13.26 -36.77 -19.75
N PRO A 12 12.32 -36.74 -20.72
CA PRO A 12 11.73 -35.52 -21.21
C PRO A 12 10.97 -34.78 -20.11
N VAL A 13 11.13 -33.45 -20.03
CA VAL A 13 10.50 -32.60 -19.00
C VAL A 13 9.38 -31.79 -19.62
N LEU A 14 8.18 -31.90 -19.06
CA LEU A 14 7.00 -31.14 -19.45
C LEU A 14 6.71 -30.05 -18.42
N PRO A 15 6.93 -28.76 -18.77
CA PRO A 15 6.61 -27.64 -17.90
C PRO A 15 5.11 -27.45 -17.74
N LEU A 16 4.63 -27.38 -16.50
CA LEU A 16 3.23 -27.12 -16.14
C LEU A 16 3.09 -25.71 -15.59
N ARG A 17 2.08 -24.98 -16.03
CA ARG A 17 1.90 -23.55 -15.75
C ARG A 17 1.46 -23.28 -14.30
N ASP A 18 0.41 -23.96 -13.87
CA ASP A 18 -0.32 -23.70 -12.62
C ASP A 18 -0.73 -24.97 -11.85
N VAL A 19 -0.20 -26.12 -12.28
CA VAL A 19 -0.54 -27.42 -11.71
C VAL A 19 0.70 -28.14 -11.22
N VAL A 20 0.62 -28.67 -10.02
CA VAL A 20 1.57 -29.64 -9.47
C VAL A 20 0.89 -31.02 -9.50
N VAL A 21 1.56 -32.00 -10.09
CA VAL A 21 1.08 -33.38 -10.16
C VAL A 21 1.78 -34.22 -9.12
N TYR A 22 0.98 -34.93 -8.32
CA TYR A 22 1.52 -35.83 -7.29
C TYR A 22 1.54 -37.28 -7.78
N PRO A 23 2.31 -38.16 -7.16
CA PRO A 23 2.20 -39.60 -7.38
C PRO A 23 0.77 -40.10 -7.26
N HIS A 24 0.41 -41.11 -8.08
CA HIS A 24 -0.94 -41.70 -8.17
C HIS A 24 -2.07 -40.77 -8.61
N MET A 25 -1.76 -39.53 -9.01
CA MET A 25 -2.73 -38.59 -9.54
C MET A 25 -2.93 -38.81 -11.04
N VAL A 26 -4.17 -39.00 -11.47
CA VAL A 26 -4.54 -39.08 -12.90
C VAL A 26 -5.18 -37.74 -13.31
N ILE A 27 -4.56 -37.05 -14.26
CA ILE A 27 -5.00 -35.72 -14.67
C ILE A 27 -4.92 -35.54 -16.20
N PRO A 28 -5.96 -34.93 -16.82
CA PRO A 28 -5.87 -34.47 -18.20
C PRO A 28 -5.15 -33.11 -18.26
N LEU A 29 -4.15 -33.02 -19.12
CA LEU A 29 -3.41 -31.79 -19.40
C LEU A 29 -3.66 -31.33 -20.84
N PHE A 30 -3.69 -30.01 -21.06
CA PHE A 30 -3.81 -29.40 -22.37
C PHE A 30 -2.49 -28.72 -22.71
N VAL A 31 -1.83 -29.17 -23.76
CA VAL A 31 -0.49 -28.74 -24.15
C VAL A 31 -0.54 -28.09 -25.53
N GLY A 32 -0.15 -26.79 -25.59
CA GLY A 32 -0.19 -26.00 -26.82
C GLY A 32 1.17 -25.46 -27.28
N ARG A 33 2.22 -25.53 -26.43
CA ARG A 33 3.55 -25.05 -26.77
C ARG A 33 4.29 -26.04 -27.65
N GLU A 34 4.95 -25.58 -28.73
CA GLU A 34 5.69 -26.45 -29.68
C GLU A 34 6.72 -27.32 -28.97
N LYS A 35 7.57 -26.73 -28.09
CA LYS A 35 8.58 -27.48 -27.34
C LYS A 35 7.98 -28.56 -26.43
N SER A 36 6.81 -28.29 -25.87
CA SER A 36 6.11 -29.23 -24.99
C SER A 36 5.43 -30.34 -25.79
N ILE A 37 4.95 -30.04 -26.99
CA ILE A 37 4.40 -31.04 -27.91
C ILE A 37 5.52 -31.99 -28.38
N SER A 38 6.68 -31.46 -28.79
CA SER A 38 7.85 -32.24 -29.16
C SER A 38 8.37 -33.12 -28.01
N CYS A 39 8.32 -32.61 -26.78
CA CYS A 39 8.61 -33.36 -25.57
C CYS A 39 7.68 -34.59 -25.40
N LEU A 40 6.35 -34.39 -25.59
CA LEU A 40 5.38 -35.51 -25.51
C LEU A 40 5.51 -36.50 -26.63
N GLU A 41 5.85 -36.08 -27.83
CA GLU A 41 6.12 -36.99 -28.97
C GLU A 41 7.35 -37.86 -28.68
N ALA A 42 8.45 -37.26 -28.22
CA ALA A 42 9.66 -37.97 -27.82
C ALA A 42 9.39 -38.95 -26.64
N ALA A 43 8.56 -38.57 -25.69
CA ALA A 43 8.14 -39.45 -24.59
C ALA A 43 7.31 -40.63 -25.07
N MET A 44 6.45 -40.44 -26.08
CA MET A 44 5.64 -41.53 -26.68
C MET A 44 6.48 -42.56 -27.45
N GLU A 45 7.59 -42.15 -28.08
CA GLU A 45 8.53 -43.02 -28.74
C GLU A 45 9.41 -43.83 -27.76
N ASN A 46 9.66 -43.23 -26.56
CA ASN A 46 10.42 -43.86 -25.50
C ASN A 46 9.45 -44.19 -24.34
N ASN A 47 9.53 -45.29 -23.71
CA ASN A 47 8.83 -45.78 -22.47
C ASN A 47 7.54 -45.11 -22.02
N LYS A 48 6.97 -44.10 -22.73
CA LYS A 48 5.81 -43.28 -22.38
C LYS A 48 5.92 -42.54 -21.04
N GLN A 49 7.15 -42.27 -20.59
CA GLN A 49 7.42 -41.56 -19.35
C GLN A 49 7.78 -40.11 -19.64
N VAL A 50 7.32 -39.23 -18.80
CA VAL A 50 7.59 -37.78 -18.85
C VAL A 50 7.73 -37.24 -17.43
N LEU A 51 8.65 -36.33 -17.19
CA LEU A 51 8.80 -35.64 -15.92
C LEU A 51 7.95 -34.37 -15.94
N LEU A 52 6.94 -34.30 -15.08
CA LEU A 52 6.05 -33.17 -14.94
C LEU A 52 6.63 -32.22 -13.89
N VAL A 53 6.90 -30.98 -14.27
CA VAL A 53 7.52 -29.97 -13.40
C VAL A 53 6.72 -28.67 -13.48
N ALA A 54 6.35 -28.10 -12.34
CA ALA A 54 5.65 -26.84 -12.29
C ALA A 54 6.59 -25.65 -12.56
N GLN A 55 6.05 -24.57 -13.13
CA GLN A 55 6.73 -23.29 -13.26
C GLN A 55 6.66 -22.53 -11.94
N LYS A 56 7.71 -21.75 -11.61
CA LYS A 56 7.74 -20.88 -10.42
C LYS A 56 6.72 -19.74 -10.52
N GLN A 57 6.46 -19.26 -11.73
CA GLN A 57 5.47 -18.22 -12.02
C GLN A 57 4.56 -18.67 -13.17
N ALA A 58 3.24 -18.59 -12.94
CA ALA A 58 2.24 -19.02 -13.92
C ALA A 58 2.17 -18.11 -15.16
N ASP A 59 2.61 -16.86 -15.06
CA ASP A 59 2.50 -15.83 -16.10
C ASP A 59 3.59 -15.91 -17.18
N THR A 60 4.60 -16.76 -17.01
CA THR A 60 5.69 -16.93 -17.97
C THR A 60 5.24 -17.80 -19.15
N ASP A 61 5.10 -17.21 -20.34
CA ASP A 61 4.67 -17.94 -21.54
C ASP A 61 5.75 -18.86 -22.10
N GLU A 62 7.01 -18.43 -22.13
CA GLU A 62 8.15 -19.24 -22.55
C GLU A 62 9.13 -19.42 -21.37
N PRO A 63 8.94 -20.46 -20.54
CA PRO A 63 9.81 -20.69 -19.40
C PRO A 63 11.22 -21.11 -19.85
N THR A 64 12.20 -20.60 -19.11
CA THR A 64 13.59 -21.05 -19.16
C THR A 64 13.82 -22.15 -18.12
N ARG A 65 15.05 -22.73 -18.10
CA ARG A 65 15.42 -23.73 -17.09
C ARG A 65 15.32 -23.19 -15.65
N ASP A 66 15.60 -21.92 -15.46
CA ASP A 66 15.58 -21.25 -14.14
C ASP A 66 14.15 -20.97 -13.64
N ASP A 67 13.17 -20.90 -14.53
CA ASP A 67 11.77 -20.68 -14.22
C ASP A 67 11.02 -21.94 -13.75
N LEU A 68 11.69 -23.09 -13.76
CA LEU A 68 11.13 -24.38 -13.34
C LEU A 68 11.60 -24.76 -11.93
N PHE A 69 10.75 -25.50 -11.21
CA PHE A 69 11.17 -26.10 -9.96
C PHE A 69 12.12 -27.29 -10.22
N GLU A 70 12.92 -27.64 -9.21
CA GLU A 70 13.88 -28.75 -9.34
C GLU A 70 13.24 -30.12 -9.07
N MET A 71 12.12 -30.14 -8.31
CA MET A 71 11.39 -31.37 -7.99
C MET A 71 10.15 -31.49 -8.86
N GLY A 72 9.97 -32.66 -9.45
CA GLY A 72 8.79 -32.99 -10.25
C GLY A 72 8.30 -34.41 -9.99
N THR A 73 7.31 -34.82 -10.77
CA THR A 73 6.76 -36.18 -10.74
C THR A 73 6.94 -36.86 -12.08
N VAL A 74 7.61 -38.01 -12.09
CA VAL A 74 7.64 -38.89 -13.25
C VAL A 74 6.25 -39.46 -13.45
N ALA A 75 5.71 -39.26 -14.64
CA ALA A 75 4.36 -39.70 -14.99
C ALA A 75 4.38 -40.57 -16.24
N THR A 76 3.41 -41.49 -16.31
CA THR A 76 3.17 -42.30 -17.48
C THR A 76 2.04 -41.72 -18.32
N ILE A 77 2.24 -41.62 -19.61
CA ILE A 77 1.23 -41.16 -20.56
C ILE A 77 0.25 -42.30 -20.84
N LEU A 78 -1.00 -42.14 -20.36
CA LEU A 78 -2.07 -43.14 -20.56
C LEU A 78 -2.74 -42.96 -21.91
N GLN A 79 -3.00 -41.70 -22.32
CA GLN A 79 -3.69 -41.38 -23.57
C GLN A 79 -3.19 -40.02 -24.10
N LEU A 80 -3.00 -39.93 -25.41
CA LEU A 80 -2.65 -38.69 -26.09
C LEU A 80 -3.63 -38.48 -27.27
N LEU A 81 -4.26 -37.29 -27.33
CA LEU A 81 -5.22 -36.91 -28.36
C LEU A 81 -4.84 -35.55 -28.95
N LYS A 82 -4.57 -35.51 -30.25
CA LYS A 82 -4.34 -34.23 -30.95
C LYS A 82 -5.68 -33.60 -31.31
N LEU A 83 -5.89 -32.34 -30.94
CA LEU A 83 -7.10 -31.58 -31.20
C LEU A 83 -6.98 -30.78 -32.51
N PRO A 84 -8.10 -30.41 -33.15
CA PRO A 84 -8.09 -29.70 -34.44
C PRO A 84 -7.47 -28.30 -34.39
N ASP A 85 -7.36 -27.69 -33.22
CA ASP A 85 -6.75 -26.39 -32.97
C ASP A 85 -5.22 -26.43 -32.80
N GLY A 86 -4.62 -27.63 -32.96
CA GLY A 86 -3.19 -27.84 -32.79
C GLY A 86 -2.76 -28.12 -31.34
N THR A 87 -3.65 -28.03 -30.36
CA THR A 87 -3.34 -28.42 -28.98
C THR A 87 -3.37 -29.94 -28.80
N VAL A 88 -2.62 -30.44 -27.83
CA VAL A 88 -2.58 -31.84 -27.47
C VAL A 88 -3.22 -32.04 -26.09
N LYS A 89 -4.26 -32.84 -26.04
CA LYS A 89 -4.82 -33.31 -24.76
C LYS A 89 -4.13 -34.63 -24.38
N VAL A 90 -3.45 -34.62 -23.24
CA VAL A 90 -2.76 -35.79 -22.72
C VAL A 90 -3.32 -36.17 -21.37
N LEU A 91 -3.60 -37.45 -21.16
CA LEU A 91 -3.96 -38.00 -19.85
C LEU A 91 -2.72 -38.64 -19.28
N VAL A 92 -2.29 -38.20 -18.10
CA VAL A 92 -1.09 -38.68 -17.44
C VAL A 92 -1.40 -39.22 -16.05
N GLU A 93 -0.64 -40.22 -15.62
CA GLU A 93 -0.67 -40.77 -14.27
C GLU A 93 0.70 -40.56 -13.61
N GLY A 94 0.72 -39.81 -12.50
CA GLY A 94 1.92 -39.62 -11.70
C GLY A 94 2.39 -40.93 -11.07
N GLN A 95 3.67 -41.25 -11.17
CA GLN A 95 4.24 -42.49 -10.64
C GLN A 95 5.08 -42.22 -9.41
N GLN A 96 6.17 -41.48 -9.55
CA GLN A 96 7.16 -41.30 -8.49
C GLN A 96 7.80 -39.92 -8.56
N ARG A 97 8.20 -39.38 -7.39
CA ARG A 97 8.94 -38.13 -7.27
C ARG A 97 10.34 -38.29 -7.87
N ALA A 98 10.79 -37.26 -8.59
CA ALA A 98 12.16 -37.20 -9.08
C ALA A 98 12.69 -35.76 -8.98
N LYS A 99 13.97 -35.66 -8.65
CA LYS A 99 14.70 -34.40 -8.60
C LYS A 99 15.59 -34.28 -9.84
N ILE A 100 15.54 -33.12 -10.49
CA ILE A 100 16.41 -32.79 -11.61
C ILE A 100 17.83 -32.53 -11.09
N GLU A 101 18.81 -33.23 -11.63
CA GLU A 101 20.23 -33.00 -11.35
C GLU A 101 20.85 -32.03 -12.38
N ARG A 102 20.54 -32.22 -13.66
CA ARG A 102 21.00 -31.34 -14.74
C ARG A 102 20.09 -31.43 -15.94
N TYR A 103 20.02 -30.34 -16.70
CA TYR A 103 19.40 -30.33 -18.02
C TYR A 103 20.38 -30.72 -19.10
N LEU A 104 19.92 -31.47 -20.09
CA LEU A 104 20.69 -31.86 -21.28
C LEU A 104 20.34 -30.93 -22.43
N ASP A 105 21.23 -30.81 -23.41
CA ASP A 105 20.98 -30.00 -24.61
C ASP A 105 20.12 -30.80 -25.60
N SER A 106 18.91 -30.26 -25.87
CA SER A 106 17.94 -30.87 -26.80
C SER A 106 17.01 -29.75 -27.33
N GLU A 107 16.24 -30.06 -28.37
CA GLU A 107 15.23 -29.16 -28.94
C GLU A 107 14.07 -28.93 -27.98
N PHE A 108 13.86 -29.80 -26.99
CA PHE A 108 12.88 -29.69 -25.90
C PHE A 108 13.59 -29.85 -24.55
N PHE A 109 12.89 -29.67 -23.47
CA PHE A 109 13.46 -29.87 -22.13
C PHE A 109 13.69 -31.33 -21.85
N LEU A 110 14.96 -31.71 -21.78
CA LEU A 110 15.45 -33.04 -21.44
C LEU A 110 16.32 -32.91 -20.19
N ALA A 111 16.13 -33.78 -19.19
CA ALA A 111 16.91 -33.74 -17.99
C ALA A 111 17.35 -35.13 -17.50
N GLU A 112 18.50 -35.16 -16.83
CA GLU A 112 18.92 -36.28 -16.00
C GLU A 112 18.30 -36.05 -14.60
N ALA A 113 17.43 -36.98 -14.20
CA ALA A 113 16.70 -36.90 -12.95
C ALA A 113 17.00 -38.13 -12.09
N GLN A 114 16.95 -37.93 -10.77
CA GLN A 114 17.13 -38.95 -9.75
C GLN A 114 15.82 -39.21 -9.04
N PHE A 115 15.44 -40.48 -8.93
CA PHE A 115 14.26 -40.86 -8.14
C PHE A 115 14.48 -40.58 -6.66
N VAL A 116 13.45 -40.01 -6.04
CA VAL A 116 13.43 -39.71 -4.60
C VAL A 116 12.64 -40.80 -3.88
N GLN A 117 13.35 -41.56 -3.04
CA GLN A 117 12.71 -42.56 -2.21
C GLN A 117 12.09 -41.94 -0.97
N THR A 118 10.84 -42.28 -0.70
CA THR A 118 10.14 -41.87 0.53
C THR A 118 10.55 -42.80 1.68
N PRO A 119 11.02 -42.29 2.82
CA PRO A 119 11.33 -43.13 3.98
C PRO A 119 10.07 -43.85 4.47
N GLU A 120 10.22 -45.11 4.85
CA GLU A 120 9.15 -45.87 5.51
C GLU A 120 8.95 -45.36 6.96
N LEU A 121 7.69 -45.15 7.35
CA LEU A 121 7.31 -44.77 8.70
C LEU A 121 7.15 -46.00 9.59
N ASP A 122 7.33 -45.83 10.92
CA ASP A 122 6.95 -46.85 11.88
C ASP A 122 5.42 -47.09 11.85
N GLU A 123 4.99 -48.34 11.84
CA GLU A 123 3.56 -48.69 11.69
C GLU A 123 2.64 -47.95 12.68
N ARG A 124 3.11 -47.71 13.90
CA ARG A 124 2.32 -47.01 14.94
C ARG A 124 2.20 -45.53 14.68
N GLU A 125 3.29 -44.90 14.25
CA GLU A 125 3.27 -43.47 13.89
C GLU A 125 2.41 -43.24 12.65
N GLN A 126 2.51 -44.13 11.68
CA GLN A 126 1.68 -44.12 10.48
C GLN A 126 0.19 -44.18 10.80
N GLU A 127 -0.26 -45.09 11.63
CA GLU A 127 -1.67 -45.23 11.99
C GLU A 127 -2.23 -43.96 12.68
N VAL A 128 -1.45 -43.38 13.59
CA VAL A 128 -1.88 -42.18 14.33
C VAL A 128 -2.00 -40.96 13.40
N ILE A 129 -0.99 -40.74 12.56
CA ILE A 129 -0.96 -39.55 11.70
C ILE A 129 -1.99 -39.63 10.55
N VAL A 130 -2.16 -40.82 9.97
CA VAL A 130 -3.20 -41.11 8.96
C VAL A 130 -4.59 -40.83 9.52
N ARG A 131 -4.88 -41.36 10.72
CA ARG A 131 -6.17 -41.12 11.38
C ARG A 131 -6.41 -39.64 11.70
N SER A 132 -5.40 -38.95 12.17
CA SER A 132 -5.50 -37.51 12.48
C SER A 132 -5.77 -36.70 11.22
N ALA A 133 -5.00 -36.90 10.14
CA ALA A 133 -5.15 -36.22 8.88
C ALA A 133 -6.52 -36.47 8.21
N THR A 134 -6.97 -37.75 8.25
CA THR A 134 -8.27 -38.13 7.70
C THR A 134 -9.43 -37.44 8.43
N ASN A 135 -9.41 -37.45 9.78
CA ASN A 135 -10.44 -36.77 10.58
C ASN A 135 -10.49 -35.27 10.34
N GLN A 136 -9.33 -34.64 10.21
CA GLN A 136 -9.27 -33.18 9.93
C GLN A 136 -9.75 -32.87 8.53
N PHE A 137 -9.41 -33.69 7.54
CA PHE A 137 -9.89 -33.52 6.16
C PHE A 137 -11.40 -33.76 6.02
N GLU A 138 -11.97 -34.72 6.77
CA GLU A 138 -13.43 -34.85 6.90
C GLU A 138 -14.09 -33.57 7.44
N GLY A 139 -13.48 -32.96 8.47
CA GLY A 139 -13.92 -31.67 9.02
C GLY A 139 -13.92 -30.56 7.96
N PHE A 140 -12.86 -30.51 7.17
CA PHE A 140 -12.71 -29.56 6.08
C PHE A 140 -13.74 -29.74 4.97
N ILE A 141 -13.96 -30.97 4.49
CA ILE A 141 -14.97 -31.27 3.45
C ILE A 141 -16.39 -30.92 3.92
N LYS A 142 -16.74 -31.21 5.18
CA LYS A 142 -18.07 -30.86 5.74
C LYS A 142 -18.35 -29.34 5.69
N LEU A 143 -17.31 -28.52 5.73
CA LEU A 143 -17.41 -27.06 5.66
C LEU A 143 -17.28 -26.53 4.23
N ASN A 144 -16.49 -27.19 3.38
CA ASN A 144 -16.21 -26.78 2.01
C ASN A 144 -17.11 -27.52 1.02
N LYS A 145 -18.22 -26.88 0.61
CA LYS A 145 -19.18 -27.45 -0.34
C LYS A 145 -18.68 -27.62 -1.79
N LYS A 146 -17.47 -27.16 -2.09
CA LYS A 146 -16.89 -27.27 -3.45
C LYS A 146 -16.25 -28.63 -3.71
N ILE A 147 -15.95 -29.40 -2.67
CA ILE A 147 -15.34 -30.71 -2.79
C ILE A 147 -16.44 -31.77 -2.71
N PRO A 148 -16.54 -32.68 -3.71
CA PRO A 148 -17.55 -33.73 -3.69
C PRO A 148 -17.37 -34.67 -2.49
N PRO A 149 -18.44 -35.10 -1.80
CA PRO A 149 -18.35 -36.02 -0.65
C PRO A 149 -17.75 -37.41 -1.00
N GLU A 150 -17.77 -37.77 -2.27
CA GLU A 150 -17.23 -39.03 -2.77
C GLU A 150 -15.71 -39.15 -2.57
N VAL A 151 -15.01 -38.02 -2.47
CA VAL A 151 -13.58 -37.97 -2.17
C VAL A 151 -13.27 -38.63 -0.81
N LEU A 152 -14.17 -38.52 0.18
CA LEU A 152 -14.02 -39.20 1.47
C LEU A 152 -14.05 -40.71 1.33
N THR A 153 -14.88 -41.25 0.45
CA THR A 153 -14.98 -42.68 0.22
C THR A 153 -13.70 -43.23 -0.40
N SER A 154 -13.07 -42.43 -1.26
CA SER A 154 -11.78 -42.80 -1.89
C SER A 154 -10.62 -42.77 -0.90
N LEU A 155 -10.67 -41.89 0.11
CA LEU A 155 -9.60 -41.77 1.13
C LEU A 155 -9.68 -42.84 2.19
N ASN A 156 -10.88 -43.27 2.58
CA ASN A 156 -11.08 -44.31 3.61
C ASN A 156 -10.52 -45.69 3.22
N GLY A 157 -10.07 -45.88 1.98
CA GLY A 157 -9.41 -47.11 1.52
C GLY A 157 -7.91 -46.98 1.31
N ILE A 158 -7.29 -45.87 1.77
CA ILE A 158 -5.84 -45.65 1.61
C ILE A 158 -5.14 -45.83 2.94
N ASP A 159 -4.43 -46.95 3.09
CA ASP A 159 -3.64 -47.29 4.30
C ASP A 159 -2.23 -46.66 4.25
N ASP A 160 -1.73 -46.33 3.05
CA ASP A 160 -0.42 -45.73 2.85
C ASP A 160 -0.45 -44.20 3.12
N ALA A 161 0.31 -43.78 4.13
CA ALA A 161 0.40 -42.37 4.54
C ALA A 161 0.92 -41.43 3.45
N ALA A 162 1.86 -41.87 2.62
CA ALA A 162 2.40 -41.07 1.53
C ALA A 162 1.35 -40.80 0.44
N ARG A 163 0.61 -41.86 0.06
CA ARG A 163 -0.50 -41.77 -0.90
C ARG A 163 -1.67 -40.95 -0.33
N LEU A 164 -1.95 -41.06 0.95
CA LEU A 164 -2.97 -40.24 1.61
C LEU A 164 -2.62 -38.77 1.56
N ALA A 165 -1.38 -38.40 1.90
CA ALA A 165 -0.91 -37.03 1.85
C ALA A 165 -1.03 -36.43 0.43
N ASP A 166 -0.60 -37.17 -0.58
CA ASP A 166 -0.67 -36.73 -1.98
C ASP A 166 -2.12 -36.59 -2.47
N THR A 167 -3.02 -37.45 -2.03
CA THR A 167 -4.44 -37.38 -2.36
C THR A 167 -5.10 -36.17 -1.68
N ILE A 168 -4.81 -35.90 -0.42
CA ILE A 168 -5.29 -34.71 0.29
C ILE A 168 -4.81 -33.44 -0.43
N ALA A 169 -3.51 -33.36 -0.75
CA ALA A 169 -2.91 -32.22 -1.42
C ALA A 169 -3.55 -31.92 -2.80
N ALA A 170 -3.91 -32.97 -3.55
CA ALA A 170 -4.57 -32.84 -4.83
C ALA A 170 -5.96 -32.18 -4.74
N HIS A 171 -6.66 -32.38 -3.62
CA HIS A 171 -8.03 -31.86 -3.40
C HIS A 171 -8.09 -30.56 -2.61
N MET A 172 -6.99 -30.12 -2.00
CA MET A 172 -6.93 -28.86 -1.28
C MET A 172 -6.73 -27.65 -2.20
N PRO A 173 -7.38 -26.50 -1.92
CA PRO A 173 -7.23 -25.27 -2.68
C PRO A 173 -5.94 -24.51 -2.30
N LEU A 174 -4.80 -25.20 -2.35
CA LEU A 174 -3.49 -24.63 -2.05
C LEU A 174 -2.97 -23.76 -3.18
N LYS A 175 -2.16 -22.73 -2.84
CA LYS A 175 -1.40 -21.96 -3.81
C LYS A 175 -0.32 -22.82 -4.47
N LEU A 176 0.14 -22.41 -5.66
CA LEU A 176 1.15 -23.16 -6.42
C LEU A 176 2.40 -23.49 -5.61
N ASN A 177 2.94 -22.48 -4.89
CA ASN A 177 4.13 -22.67 -4.06
C ASN A 177 3.90 -23.66 -2.90
N ASP A 178 2.72 -23.62 -2.27
CA ASP A 178 2.37 -24.54 -1.18
C ASP A 178 2.19 -25.97 -1.72
N LYS A 179 1.59 -26.11 -2.92
CA LYS A 179 1.50 -27.40 -3.62
C LYS A 179 2.89 -27.96 -3.94
N GLN A 180 3.78 -27.12 -4.44
CA GLN A 180 5.15 -27.50 -4.75
C GLN A 180 5.92 -27.90 -3.48
N GLN A 181 5.72 -27.16 -2.38
CA GLN A 181 6.32 -27.49 -1.08
C GLN A 181 5.89 -28.87 -0.60
N VAL A 182 4.61 -29.23 -0.76
CA VAL A 182 4.12 -30.60 -0.45
C VAL A 182 4.83 -31.66 -1.31
N LEU A 183 5.10 -31.37 -2.58
CA LEU A 183 5.83 -32.30 -3.44
C LEU A 183 7.30 -32.46 -3.01
N GLU A 184 7.93 -31.39 -2.55
CA GLU A 184 9.34 -31.35 -2.12
C GLU A 184 9.57 -31.96 -0.73
N LEU A 185 8.56 -31.98 0.13
CA LEU A 185 8.64 -32.64 1.44
C LEU A 185 8.70 -34.15 1.27
N VAL A 186 9.91 -34.71 1.36
CA VAL A 186 10.17 -36.16 1.22
C VAL A 186 9.68 -36.92 2.44
N ASP A 187 9.85 -36.35 3.62
CA ASP A 187 9.35 -36.93 4.88
C ASP A 187 7.82 -36.87 4.93
N VAL A 188 7.18 -38.01 5.05
CA VAL A 188 5.72 -38.14 5.02
C VAL A 188 5.08 -37.51 6.25
N THR A 189 5.72 -37.59 7.41
CA THR A 189 5.23 -36.96 8.65
C THR A 189 5.19 -35.43 8.50
N ALA A 190 6.29 -34.84 8.09
CA ALA A 190 6.37 -33.39 7.85
C ALA A 190 5.37 -32.93 6.76
N ARG A 191 5.14 -33.76 5.74
CA ARG A 191 4.16 -33.50 4.69
C ARG A 191 2.73 -33.46 5.21
N LEU A 192 2.34 -34.46 6.02
CA LEU A 192 1.02 -34.51 6.62
C LEU A 192 0.82 -33.41 7.66
N GLU A 193 1.83 -33.09 8.47
CA GLU A 193 1.78 -31.98 9.43
C GLU A 193 1.57 -30.64 8.70
N PHE A 194 2.30 -30.42 7.62
CA PHE A 194 2.10 -29.22 6.78
C PHE A 194 0.67 -29.13 6.24
N LEU A 195 0.15 -30.22 5.69
CA LEU A 195 -1.22 -30.27 5.18
C LEU A 195 -2.26 -30.07 6.29
N MET A 196 -2.05 -30.62 7.48
CA MET A 196 -2.93 -30.41 8.63
C MET A 196 -2.94 -28.95 9.07
N GLY A 197 -1.79 -28.27 9.09
CA GLY A 197 -1.72 -26.82 9.36
C GLY A 197 -2.47 -25.97 8.33
N GLN A 198 -2.36 -26.31 7.05
CA GLN A 198 -3.10 -25.65 5.98
C GLN A 198 -4.62 -25.90 6.08
N MET A 199 -5.02 -27.15 6.42
CA MET A 199 -6.43 -27.48 6.64
C MET A 199 -7.03 -26.72 7.83
N GLU A 200 -6.31 -26.58 8.92
CA GLU A 200 -6.75 -25.83 10.11
C GLU A 200 -7.00 -24.37 9.76
N SER A 201 -6.07 -23.76 9.04
CA SER A 201 -6.17 -22.37 8.57
C SER A 201 -7.41 -22.15 7.69
N GLU A 202 -7.66 -23.07 6.75
CA GLU A 202 -8.82 -23.01 5.84
C GLU A 202 -10.15 -23.27 6.58
N ILE A 203 -10.17 -24.21 7.55
CA ILE A 203 -11.34 -24.46 8.40
C ILE A 203 -11.72 -23.21 9.17
N ASP A 204 -10.76 -22.50 9.75
CA ASP A 204 -11.00 -21.27 10.49
C ASP A 204 -11.59 -20.17 9.58
N LEU A 205 -11.05 -20.00 8.38
CA LEU A 205 -11.58 -19.07 7.39
C LEU A 205 -13.03 -19.39 7.00
N LEU A 206 -13.32 -20.67 6.71
CA LEU A 206 -14.67 -21.11 6.37
C LEU A 206 -15.68 -20.94 7.52
N GLN A 207 -15.24 -21.14 8.77
CA GLN A 207 -16.07 -20.89 9.94
C GLN A 207 -16.38 -19.41 10.14
N VAL A 208 -15.41 -18.52 9.90
CA VAL A 208 -15.61 -17.06 9.94
C VAL A 208 -16.59 -16.65 8.85
N GLU A 209 -16.41 -17.13 7.61
CA GLU A 209 -17.33 -16.87 6.50
C GLU A 209 -18.77 -17.32 6.81
N LYS A 210 -18.93 -18.51 7.38
CA LYS A 210 -20.23 -19.04 7.80
C LYS A 210 -20.87 -18.20 8.89
N ARG A 211 -20.08 -17.70 9.87
CA ARG A 211 -20.58 -16.76 10.92
C ARG A 211 -21.03 -15.43 10.32
N ILE A 212 -20.27 -14.86 9.40
CA ILE A 212 -20.64 -13.62 8.72
C ILE A 212 -21.92 -13.84 7.91
N ARG A 213 -22.00 -14.88 7.11
CA ARG A 213 -23.19 -15.20 6.30
C ARG A 213 -24.43 -15.40 7.17
N ASN A 214 -24.32 -16.09 8.29
CA ASN A 214 -25.42 -16.30 9.23
C ASN A 214 -25.83 -14.99 9.92
N ARG A 215 -24.87 -14.10 10.23
CA ARG A 215 -25.18 -12.77 10.80
C ARG A 215 -25.95 -11.92 9.78
N VAL A 216 -25.48 -11.88 8.53
CA VAL A 216 -26.16 -11.16 7.44
C VAL A 216 -27.57 -11.73 7.23
N LYS A 217 -27.73 -13.06 7.20
CA LYS A 217 -29.04 -13.71 7.05
C LYS A 217 -29.99 -13.35 8.21
N LYS A 218 -29.52 -13.41 9.46
CA LYS A 218 -30.32 -13.01 10.62
C LYS A 218 -30.71 -11.53 10.59
N GLN A 219 -29.78 -10.67 10.12
CA GLN A 219 -30.06 -9.24 9.98
C GLN A 219 -31.15 -9.00 8.92
N MET A 220 -31.08 -9.69 7.79
CA MET A 220 -32.10 -9.63 6.73
C MET A 220 -33.46 -10.17 7.22
N GLU A 221 -33.48 -11.33 7.90
CA GLU A 221 -34.69 -11.90 8.46
C GLU A 221 -35.33 -10.99 9.52
N LYS A 222 -34.52 -10.32 10.32
CA LYS A 222 -35.00 -9.34 11.31
C LYS A 222 -35.63 -8.11 10.63
N SER A 223 -34.96 -7.56 9.61
CA SER A 223 -35.47 -6.41 8.85
C SER A 223 -36.75 -6.78 8.09
N GLN A 224 -36.82 -7.99 7.50
CA GLN A 224 -38.06 -8.46 6.84
C GLN A 224 -39.19 -8.66 7.84
N ARG A 225 -38.91 -9.17 9.04
CA ARG A 225 -39.92 -9.37 10.08
C ARG A 225 -40.41 -8.06 10.66
N GLU A 226 -39.54 -7.07 10.86
CA GLU A 226 -39.89 -5.70 11.29
C GLU A 226 -40.76 -5.01 10.22
N TYR A 227 -40.42 -5.16 8.94
CA TYR A 227 -41.24 -4.65 7.84
C TYR A 227 -42.60 -5.32 7.78
N TYR A 228 -42.66 -6.66 7.89
CA TYR A 228 -43.91 -7.42 7.89
C TYR A 228 -44.85 -7.05 9.05
N LEU A 229 -44.28 -6.87 10.26
CA LEU A 229 -45.01 -6.44 11.44
C LEU A 229 -45.52 -4.99 11.31
N ASN A 230 -44.73 -4.11 10.68
CA ASN A 230 -45.16 -2.73 10.40
C ASN A 230 -46.29 -2.69 9.37
N GLU A 231 -46.25 -3.52 8.35
CA GLU A 231 -47.31 -3.63 7.33
C GLU A 231 -48.60 -4.27 7.92
N GLN A 232 -48.45 -5.30 8.75
CA GLN A 232 -49.61 -5.82 9.49
C GLN A 232 -50.21 -4.77 10.42
N MET A 233 -49.40 -3.97 11.11
CA MET A 233 -49.85 -2.90 11.98
C MET A 233 -50.60 -1.81 11.18
N LYS A 234 -50.13 -1.44 10.00
CA LYS A 234 -50.79 -0.54 9.06
C LYS A 234 -52.10 -1.10 8.52
N ALA A 235 -52.15 -2.39 8.19
CA ALA A 235 -53.36 -3.06 7.70
C ALA A 235 -54.43 -3.12 8.81
N ILE A 236 -54.02 -3.43 10.06
CA ILE A 236 -54.90 -3.45 11.23
C ILE A 236 -55.41 -2.03 11.57
N GLN A 237 -54.54 -1.02 11.46
CA GLN A 237 -54.91 0.40 11.67
C GLN A 237 -55.91 0.85 10.58
N LYS A 238 -55.77 0.41 9.35
CA LYS A 238 -56.71 0.68 8.24
C LYS A 238 -58.06 -0.01 8.42
N GLU A 239 -58.08 -1.23 8.98
CA GLU A 239 -59.33 -1.94 9.32
C GLU A 239 -60.03 -1.36 10.56
N LEU A 240 -59.28 -0.76 11.48
CA LEU A 240 -59.82 -0.11 12.68
C LEU A 240 -60.36 1.31 12.46
N GLY A 241 -60.31 1.82 11.20
CA GLY A 241 -60.91 3.12 10.86
C GLY A 241 -60.17 4.35 11.36
N GLU A 242 -58.94 4.21 11.85
CA GLU A 242 -58.18 5.35 12.44
C GLU A 242 -57.35 6.14 11.39
N MET A 243 -57.52 5.89 10.07
CA MET A 243 -56.82 6.57 8.98
C MET A 243 -57.75 7.08 7.88
N GLU A 244 -58.64 7.99 8.20
CA GLU A 244 -59.35 8.78 7.17
C GLU A 244 -58.53 10.00 6.69
N ASP A 245 -57.36 10.36 7.35
CA ASP A 245 -56.57 11.55 7.05
C ASP A 245 -55.10 11.28 6.73
N ALA A 246 -54.65 10.04 6.46
CA ALA A 246 -53.30 9.83 5.99
C ALA A 246 -53.21 10.06 4.47
N PRO A 247 -52.41 10.98 3.97
CA PRO A 247 -52.20 11.17 2.53
C PRO A 247 -51.79 9.85 1.91
N ASP A 248 -52.42 9.44 0.80
CA ASP A 248 -52.08 8.26 0.03
C ASP A 248 -50.54 8.23 -0.19
N GLU A 249 -49.92 7.14 0.16
CA GLU A 249 -48.46 7.01 0.07
C GLU A 249 -47.94 7.41 -1.32
N PHE A 250 -48.69 7.11 -2.36
CA PHE A 250 -48.40 7.49 -3.74
C PHE A 250 -48.53 9.00 -3.99
N GLU A 251 -49.49 9.66 -3.38
CA GLU A 251 -49.64 11.12 -3.42
C GLU A 251 -48.44 11.79 -2.68
N SER A 252 -48.03 11.25 -1.55
CA SER A 252 -46.87 11.74 -0.79
C SER A 252 -45.57 11.57 -1.62
N LEU A 253 -45.36 10.42 -2.29
CA LEU A 253 -44.21 10.22 -3.16
C LEU A 253 -44.23 11.16 -4.36
N LYS A 254 -45.39 11.37 -4.97
CA LYS A 254 -45.57 12.29 -6.10
C LYS A 254 -45.25 13.74 -5.69
N GLN A 255 -45.74 14.17 -4.55
CA GLN A 255 -45.41 15.49 -4.00
C GLN A 255 -43.92 15.66 -3.77
N LYS A 256 -43.23 14.65 -3.18
CA LYS A 256 -41.77 14.66 -2.98
C LYS A 256 -41.00 14.71 -4.29
N ILE A 257 -41.46 14.04 -5.34
CA ILE A 257 -40.86 14.10 -6.68
C ILE A 257 -40.96 15.51 -7.23
N GLU A 258 -42.09 16.18 -7.09
CA GLU A 258 -42.28 17.57 -7.50
C GLU A 258 -41.41 18.55 -6.71
N GLU A 259 -41.35 18.39 -5.38
CA GLU A 259 -40.54 19.21 -4.48
C GLU A 259 -39.02 19.04 -4.72
N SER A 260 -38.58 17.90 -5.20
CA SER A 260 -37.15 17.58 -5.45
C SER A 260 -36.54 18.43 -6.59
N LYS A 261 -37.38 19.00 -7.48
CA LYS A 261 -36.97 19.80 -8.65
C LYS A 261 -35.98 19.06 -9.55
N MET A 262 -36.26 17.81 -9.83
CA MET A 262 -35.47 16.99 -10.76
C MET A 262 -35.48 17.58 -12.19
N PRO A 263 -34.42 17.37 -12.99
CA PRO A 263 -34.45 17.61 -14.44
C PRO A 263 -35.59 16.82 -15.10
N ALA A 264 -36.03 17.26 -16.29
CA ALA A 264 -37.18 16.67 -16.99
C ALA A 264 -37.03 15.16 -17.20
N GLU A 265 -35.85 14.73 -17.66
CA GLU A 265 -35.54 13.32 -17.90
C GLU A 265 -35.63 12.46 -16.62
N ALA A 266 -34.97 12.93 -15.53
CA ALA A 266 -35.00 12.22 -14.25
C ALA A 266 -36.41 12.16 -13.66
N ARG A 267 -37.17 13.24 -13.82
CA ARG A 267 -38.57 13.32 -13.37
C ARG A 267 -39.44 12.34 -14.12
N GLU A 268 -39.41 12.37 -15.48
CA GLU A 268 -40.18 11.47 -16.33
C GLU A 268 -39.91 10.00 -15.97
N LYS A 269 -38.66 9.62 -15.84
CA LYS A 269 -38.24 8.28 -15.47
C LYS A 269 -38.76 7.87 -14.08
N THR A 270 -38.67 8.78 -13.11
CA THR A 270 -39.13 8.53 -11.74
C THR A 270 -40.67 8.38 -11.69
N GLU A 271 -41.38 9.21 -12.44
CA GLU A 271 -42.84 9.13 -12.55
C GLU A 271 -43.29 7.82 -13.24
N GLN A 272 -42.58 7.36 -14.29
CA GLN A 272 -42.83 6.06 -14.91
C GLN A 272 -42.61 4.91 -13.92
N GLU A 273 -41.57 4.94 -13.13
CA GLU A 273 -41.31 3.92 -12.10
C GLU A 273 -42.38 3.99 -10.97
N LEU A 274 -42.84 5.19 -10.59
CA LEU A 274 -43.94 5.35 -9.65
C LEU A 274 -45.27 4.73 -10.18
N GLN A 275 -45.56 4.91 -11.46
CA GLN A 275 -46.73 4.26 -12.10
C GLN A 275 -46.59 2.72 -12.10
N LYS A 276 -45.38 2.21 -12.38
CA LYS A 276 -45.12 0.76 -12.28
C LYS A 276 -45.33 0.26 -10.85
N LEU A 277 -44.80 0.99 -9.85
CA LEU A 277 -44.97 0.64 -8.43
C LEU A 277 -46.44 0.55 -8.04
N LYS A 278 -47.30 1.45 -8.57
CA LYS A 278 -48.73 1.47 -8.32
C LYS A 278 -49.47 0.23 -8.85
N MET A 279 -48.91 -0.38 -9.92
CA MET A 279 -49.48 -1.60 -10.54
C MET A 279 -48.92 -2.90 -9.95
N MET A 280 -47.84 -2.81 -9.15
CA MET A 280 -47.17 -3.98 -8.56
C MET A 280 -47.83 -4.36 -7.23
N SER A 281 -47.74 -5.65 -6.90
CA SER A 281 -48.11 -6.13 -5.57
C SER A 281 -47.13 -5.56 -4.54
N PRO A 282 -47.60 -4.90 -3.46
CA PRO A 282 -46.73 -4.32 -2.44
C PRO A 282 -45.76 -5.30 -1.80
N MET A 283 -46.06 -6.59 -1.85
CA MET A 283 -45.27 -7.70 -1.27
C MET A 283 -44.23 -8.28 -2.24
N SER A 284 -44.14 -7.78 -3.46
CA SER A 284 -43.19 -8.31 -4.45
C SER A 284 -41.77 -7.77 -4.18
N ALA A 285 -40.78 -8.62 -4.45
CA ALA A 285 -39.36 -8.21 -4.39
C ALA A 285 -39.06 -7.06 -5.38
N GLU A 286 -39.73 -7.05 -6.52
CA GLU A 286 -39.60 -6.00 -7.54
C GLU A 286 -40.14 -4.67 -7.03
N ALA A 287 -41.28 -4.63 -6.31
CA ALA A 287 -41.82 -3.41 -5.72
C ALA A 287 -40.83 -2.78 -4.73
N THR A 288 -40.12 -3.60 -3.95
CA THR A 288 -39.08 -3.13 -3.04
C THR A 288 -37.92 -2.49 -3.80
N VAL A 289 -37.47 -3.06 -4.91
CA VAL A 289 -36.40 -2.51 -5.77
C VAL A 289 -36.83 -1.19 -6.40
N VAL A 290 -38.03 -1.11 -6.97
CA VAL A 290 -38.58 0.11 -7.57
C VAL A 290 -38.78 1.20 -6.54
N ARG A 291 -39.28 0.86 -5.35
CA ARG A 291 -39.41 1.82 -4.23
C ARG A 291 -38.05 2.37 -3.81
N SER A 292 -37.08 1.50 -3.59
CA SER A 292 -35.72 1.93 -3.25
C SER A 292 -35.12 2.87 -4.31
N TYR A 293 -35.39 2.61 -5.58
CA TYR A 293 -34.95 3.49 -6.66
C TYR A 293 -35.61 4.87 -6.56
N ILE A 294 -36.93 4.94 -6.35
CA ILE A 294 -37.65 6.21 -6.19
C ILE A 294 -37.15 6.98 -4.96
N ASP A 295 -36.92 6.28 -3.85
CA ASP A 295 -36.37 6.89 -2.63
C ASP A 295 -34.97 7.49 -2.88
N TRP A 296 -34.11 6.81 -3.63
CA TRP A 296 -32.82 7.36 -4.02
C TRP A 296 -32.98 8.57 -4.94
N MET A 297 -33.84 8.52 -5.96
CA MET A 297 -34.08 9.63 -6.87
C MET A 297 -34.57 10.89 -6.12
N ILE A 298 -35.44 10.73 -5.12
CA ILE A 298 -35.92 11.82 -4.26
C ILE A 298 -34.82 12.35 -3.33
N SER A 299 -33.95 11.47 -2.82
CA SER A 299 -32.91 11.85 -1.85
C SER A 299 -31.76 12.62 -2.46
N VAL A 300 -31.50 12.45 -3.76
CA VAL A 300 -30.43 13.15 -4.46
C VAL A 300 -30.73 14.65 -4.59
N PRO A 301 -29.77 15.54 -4.29
CA PRO A 301 -30.02 17.00 -4.33
C PRO A 301 -29.92 17.54 -5.75
N TRP A 302 -30.98 17.52 -6.51
CA TRP A 302 -31.02 18.00 -7.91
C TRP A 302 -30.87 19.51 -8.08
N ALA A 303 -31.47 20.31 -7.17
CA ALA A 303 -31.51 21.76 -7.31
C ALA A 303 -31.04 22.53 -6.07
N LYS A 304 -31.08 21.92 -4.88
CA LYS A 304 -30.79 22.60 -3.62
C LYS A 304 -29.31 22.94 -3.51
N ARG A 305 -29.00 24.23 -3.28
CA ARG A 305 -27.62 24.74 -3.18
C ARG A 305 -27.37 25.41 -1.83
N SER A 306 -26.15 25.31 -1.32
CA SER A 306 -25.64 26.13 -0.23
C SER A 306 -25.24 27.53 -0.76
N LYS A 307 -25.32 28.56 0.11
CA LYS A 307 -24.84 29.90 -0.25
C LYS A 307 -23.32 29.93 -0.26
N VAL A 308 -22.73 30.17 -1.43
CA VAL A 308 -21.28 30.30 -1.58
C VAL A 308 -20.85 31.70 -1.10
N LYS A 309 -19.83 31.72 -0.24
CA LYS A 309 -19.19 32.95 0.24
C LYS A 309 -18.03 33.28 -0.71
N LYS A 310 -17.96 34.53 -1.18
CA LYS A 310 -16.94 34.99 -2.15
C LYS A 310 -15.92 35.94 -1.53
N ASN A 311 -15.95 36.15 -0.20
CA ASN A 311 -15.03 37.08 0.47
C ASN A 311 -13.67 36.40 0.71
N LEU A 312 -12.66 36.79 -0.06
CA LEU A 312 -11.29 36.26 0.02
C LEU A 312 -10.60 36.62 1.33
N ALA A 313 -10.79 37.83 1.87
CA ALA A 313 -10.19 38.23 3.14
C ALA A 313 -10.68 37.34 4.29
N LYS A 314 -11.98 36.97 4.27
CA LYS A 314 -12.53 36.04 5.26
C LYS A 314 -12.06 34.60 5.04
N ALA A 315 -11.79 34.22 3.79
CA ALA A 315 -11.20 32.90 3.48
C ALA A 315 -9.77 32.81 4.01
N GLU A 316 -8.99 33.87 3.84
CA GLU A 316 -7.63 33.97 4.39
C GLU A 316 -7.62 33.90 5.93
N GLU A 317 -8.53 34.63 6.60
CA GLU A 317 -8.70 34.60 8.05
C GLU A 317 -8.97 33.17 8.56
N ILE A 318 -9.91 32.45 7.94
CA ILE A 318 -10.24 31.06 8.28
C ILE A 318 -9.03 30.12 8.09
N LEU A 319 -8.32 30.25 6.95
CA LEU A 319 -7.16 29.41 6.70
C LEU A 319 -6.03 29.70 7.70
N ASN A 320 -5.85 30.95 8.13
CA ASN A 320 -4.84 31.34 9.13
C ASN A 320 -5.23 30.92 10.56
N GLU A 321 -6.53 30.94 10.89
CA GLU A 321 -7.04 30.46 12.17
C GLU A 321 -6.92 28.95 12.29
N ASP A 322 -7.25 28.19 11.24
CA ASP A 322 -7.28 26.73 11.26
C ASP A 322 -5.89 26.09 11.07
N HIS A 323 -4.95 26.79 10.43
CA HIS A 323 -3.63 26.24 10.05
C HIS A 323 -2.50 27.22 10.35
N TYR A 324 -1.57 26.77 11.19
CA TYR A 324 -0.32 27.50 11.44
C TYR A 324 0.72 27.18 10.38
N GLY A 325 1.46 28.16 9.90
CA GLY A 325 2.43 28.02 8.81
C GLY A 325 1.75 27.78 7.45
N LEU A 326 2.42 27.07 6.56
CA LEU A 326 1.94 26.70 5.21
C LEU A 326 1.60 27.93 4.33
N GLU A 327 2.32 29.04 4.46
CA GLU A 327 1.98 30.32 3.81
C GLU A 327 1.83 30.18 2.29
N ARG A 328 2.79 29.53 1.61
CA ARG A 328 2.72 29.28 0.15
C ARG A 328 1.50 28.42 -0.24
N VAL A 329 1.15 27.43 0.59
CA VAL A 329 -0.02 26.57 0.33
C VAL A 329 -1.31 27.37 0.44
N LYS A 330 -1.42 28.22 1.47
CA LYS A 330 -2.59 29.09 1.69
C LYS A 330 -2.72 30.10 0.54
N GLU A 331 -1.61 30.72 0.13
CA GLU A 331 -1.57 31.66 -0.99
C GLU A 331 -2.09 31.00 -2.29
N ARG A 332 -1.58 29.80 -2.64
CA ARG A 332 -2.05 29.07 -3.82
C ARG A 332 -3.54 28.71 -3.72
N ILE A 333 -4.03 28.34 -2.55
CA ILE A 333 -5.46 28.09 -2.32
C ILE A 333 -6.27 29.37 -2.53
N LEU A 334 -5.79 30.52 -2.02
CA LEU A 334 -6.46 31.82 -2.20
C LEU A 334 -6.46 32.29 -3.66
N GLU A 335 -5.35 32.10 -4.38
CA GLU A 335 -5.27 32.36 -5.82
C GLU A 335 -6.32 31.55 -6.59
N TYR A 336 -6.40 30.25 -6.30
CA TYR A 336 -7.39 29.36 -6.91
C TYR A 336 -8.84 29.82 -6.62
N LEU A 337 -9.14 30.17 -5.36
CA LEU A 337 -10.45 30.69 -4.97
C LEU A 337 -10.75 32.04 -5.62
N ALA A 338 -9.76 32.91 -5.81
CA ALA A 338 -9.91 34.19 -6.48
C ALA A 338 -10.32 34.03 -7.95
N VAL A 339 -9.65 33.11 -8.66
CA VAL A 339 -9.98 32.81 -10.07
C VAL A 339 -11.40 32.24 -10.17
N GLN A 340 -11.77 31.29 -9.30
CA GLN A 340 -13.12 30.72 -9.29
C GLN A 340 -14.21 31.76 -9.00
N ASN A 341 -13.96 32.68 -8.07
CA ASN A 341 -14.90 33.77 -7.76
C ASN A 341 -15.14 34.71 -8.94
N ARG A 342 -14.13 34.89 -9.78
CA ARG A 342 -14.19 35.79 -10.94
C ARG A 342 -14.88 35.17 -12.15
N ILE A 343 -14.63 33.89 -12.41
CA ILE A 343 -15.17 33.19 -13.59
C ILE A 343 -16.62 32.70 -13.36
N ASN A 344 -17.10 32.59 -12.11
CA ASN A 344 -18.42 32.08 -11.72
C ASN A 344 -18.73 30.64 -12.21
N LYS A 345 -17.74 29.92 -12.68
CA LYS A 345 -17.84 28.51 -13.10
C LYS A 345 -16.63 27.73 -12.60
N LEU A 346 -16.85 26.50 -12.12
CA LEU A 346 -15.80 25.58 -11.69
C LEU A 346 -15.15 24.90 -12.92
N LYS A 347 -14.44 25.67 -13.76
CA LYS A 347 -13.79 25.18 -14.98
C LYS A 347 -12.26 25.10 -14.88
N GLY A 348 -11.69 25.22 -13.69
CA GLY A 348 -10.24 25.13 -13.48
C GLY A 348 -9.79 23.70 -13.16
N PRO A 349 -8.46 23.48 -13.15
CA PRO A 349 -7.90 22.21 -12.66
C PRO A 349 -8.31 21.96 -11.21
N ILE A 350 -8.29 20.71 -10.80
CA ILE A 350 -8.71 20.29 -9.44
C ILE A 350 -7.53 20.45 -8.51
N LEU A 351 -7.73 21.04 -7.34
CA LEU A 351 -6.70 21.13 -6.33
C LEU A 351 -6.34 19.73 -5.81
N CYS A 352 -5.06 19.36 -5.93
CA CYS A 352 -4.52 18.13 -5.36
C CYS A 352 -3.46 18.46 -4.31
N LEU A 353 -3.76 18.14 -3.05
CA LEU A 353 -2.87 18.35 -1.91
C LEU A 353 -2.00 17.11 -1.72
N VAL A 354 -0.72 17.21 -2.08
CA VAL A 354 0.24 16.10 -2.01
C VAL A 354 1.25 16.34 -0.90
N GLY A 355 1.49 15.34 -0.07
CA GLY A 355 2.50 15.44 0.99
C GLY A 355 2.42 14.31 2.01
N PRO A 356 3.35 14.23 2.95
CA PRO A 356 3.43 13.15 3.93
C PRO A 356 2.17 13.08 4.82
N PRO A 357 1.95 11.93 5.49
CA PRO A 357 0.81 11.79 6.39
C PRO A 357 0.91 12.74 7.59
N GLY A 358 -0.22 13.31 7.98
CA GLY A 358 -0.31 14.16 9.18
C GLY A 358 0.03 15.63 8.97
N VAL A 359 0.28 16.11 7.75
CA VAL A 359 0.54 17.53 7.45
C VAL A 359 -0.72 18.38 7.23
N GLY A 360 -1.89 17.85 7.53
CA GLY A 360 -3.12 18.65 7.52
C GLY A 360 -3.90 18.67 6.20
N LYS A 361 -3.59 17.82 5.20
CA LYS A 361 -4.29 17.78 3.90
C LYS A 361 -5.82 17.72 4.02
N THR A 362 -6.31 16.79 4.81
CA THR A 362 -7.77 16.59 5.00
C THR A 362 -8.42 17.74 5.79
N SER A 363 -7.69 18.38 6.71
CA SER A 363 -8.17 19.57 7.43
C SER A 363 -8.20 20.80 6.53
N LEU A 364 -7.19 20.99 5.67
CA LEU A 364 -7.21 22.05 4.65
C LEU A 364 -8.45 21.97 3.76
N GLY A 365 -8.80 20.77 3.28
CA GLY A 365 -10.03 20.59 2.52
C GLY A 365 -11.29 21.01 3.28
N ARG A 366 -11.34 20.77 4.60
CA ARG A 366 -12.45 21.24 5.45
C ARG A 366 -12.46 22.75 5.60
N SER A 367 -11.29 23.36 5.80
CA SER A 367 -11.16 24.82 5.93
C SER A 367 -11.52 25.53 4.64
N ILE A 368 -11.17 24.98 3.47
CA ILE A 368 -11.62 25.49 2.18
C ILE A 368 -13.15 25.43 2.07
N ALA A 369 -13.78 24.35 2.52
CA ALA A 369 -15.24 24.25 2.53
C ALA A 369 -15.87 25.32 3.42
N SER A 370 -15.34 25.54 4.63
CA SER A 370 -15.78 26.57 5.58
C SER A 370 -15.60 27.98 5.00
N ALA A 371 -14.45 28.24 4.38
CA ALA A 371 -14.11 29.50 3.74
C ALA A 371 -15.06 29.86 2.59
N THR A 372 -15.42 28.87 1.77
CA THR A 372 -16.35 29.03 0.66
C THR A 372 -17.82 28.91 1.04
N GLY A 373 -18.14 28.52 2.28
CA GLY A 373 -19.52 28.29 2.75
C GLY A 373 -20.16 27.04 2.12
N ARG A 374 -19.37 26.15 1.54
CA ARG A 374 -19.82 24.87 0.97
C ARG A 374 -19.95 23.81 2.06
N GLN A 375 -20.90 22.89 1.89
CA GLN A 375 -20.97 21.71 2.75
C GLN A 375 -19.80 20.78 2.43
N TYR A 376 -19.21 20.20 3.46
CA TYR A 376 -18.03 19.32 3.32
C TYR A 376 -18.43 17.86 3.22
N VAL A 377 -17.92 17.17 2.20
CA VAL A 377 -18.07 15.72 2.00
C VAL A 377 -16.69 15.10 1.80
N ARG A 378 -16.46 13.94 2.40
CA ARG A 378 -15.23 13.17 2.22
C ARG A 378 -15.54 11.79 1.68
N MET A 379 -14.79 11.38 0.65
CA MET A 379 -14.76 10.03 0.11
C MET A 379 -13.31 9.52 0.14
N ALA A 380 -13.07 8.42 0.85
CA ALA A 380 -11.77 7.76 0.82
C ALA A 380 -11.71 6.87 -0.43
N LEU A 381 -10.66 7.04 -1.22
CA LEU A 381 -10.39 6.25 -2.42
C LEU A 381 -9.38 5.12 -2.16
N GLY A 382 -8.72 5.13 -1.00
CA GLY A 382 -7.82 4.07 -0.60
C GLY A 382 -8.52 2.72 -0.50
N GLY A 383 -8.06 1.77 -1.35
CA GLY A 383 -8.63 0.43 -1.41
C GLY A 383 -9.82 0.25 -2.37
N VAL A 384 -10.23 1.30 -3.08
CA VAL A 384 -11.20 1.21 -4.18
C VAL A 384 -10.54 0.52 -5.36
N ARG A 385 -11.16 -0.54 -5.87
CA ARG A 385 -10.65 -1.36 -6.98
C ARG A 385 -11.66 -1.55 -8.10
N ASP A 386 -12.95 -1.36 -7.80
CA ASP A 386 -14.07 -1.58 -8.71
C ASP A 386 -14.67 -0.24 -9.13
N GLU A 387 -14.83 -0.04 -10.43
CA GLU A 387 -15.49 1.14 -11.01
C GLU A 387 -16.92 1.30 -10.48
N ALA A 388 -17.60 0.19 -10.19
CA ALA A 388 -18.95 0.20 -9.64
C ALA A 388 -19.04 0.85 -8.24
N GLU A 389 -17.95 0.96 -7.49
CA GLU A 389 -17.94 1.74 -6.25
C GLU A 389 -18.17 3.23 -6.51
N ILE A 390 -17.75 3.76 -7.67
CA ILE A 390 -17.91 5.16 -8.07
C ILE A 390 -19.23 5.36 -8.81
N ARG A 391 -19.51 4.52 -9.83
CA ARG A 391 -20.66 4.61 -10.74
C ARG A 391 -21.90 3.83 -10.32
N GLY A 392 -21.81 3.02 -9.24
CA GLY A 392 -22.92 2.16 -8.81
C GLY A 392 -23.10 0.89 -9.64
N HIS A 393 -23.95 0.02 -9.16
CA HIS A 393 -24.34 -1.22 -9.84
C HIS A 393 -25.67 -1.05 -10.54
N ARG A 394 -25.87 -1.72 -11.68
CA ARG A 394 -27.16 -1.76 -12.36
C ARG A 394 -28.25 -2.28 -11.42
N ARG A 395 -29.40 -1.64 -11.41
CA ARG A 395 -30.54 -1.90 -10.50
C ARG A 395 -31.20 -3.28 -10.67
N THR A 396 -30.82 -4.05 -11.68
CA THR A 396 -31.34 -5.39 -11.92
C THR A 396 -31.05 -6.40 -10.81
N TYR A 397 -30.09 -6.10 -9.93
CA TYR A 397 -29.74 -6.98 -8.82
C TYR A 397 -30.35 -6.50 -7.50
N ILE A 398 -30.98 -7.43 -6.76
CA ILE A 398 -31.52 -7.14 -5.43
C ILE A 398 -30.36 -6.71 -4.49
N GLY A 399 -30.51 -5.55 -3.87
CA GLY A 399 -29.46 -4.98 -3.01
C GLY A 399 -28.44 -4.09 -3.73
N SER A 400 -28.63 -3.80 -5.02
CA SER A 400 -27.85 -2.79 -5.73
C SER A 400 -28.05 -1.39 -5.14
N LEU A 401 -26.99 -0.59 -5.18
CA LEU A 401 -26.95 0.77 -4.65
C LEU A 401 -26.30 1.70 -5.66
N PRO A 402 -26.66 3.00 -5.63
CA PRO A 402 -25.90 4.01 -6.37
C PRO A 402 -24.43 4.01 -5.99
N GLY A 403 -23.59 4.56 -6.84
CA GLY A 403 -22.18 4.78 -6.55
C GLY A 403 -21.94 5.62 -5.29
N LYS A 404 -20.81 5.44 -4.64
CA LYS A 404 -20.45 6.16 -3.41
C LYS A 404 -20.53 7.68 -3.57
N LEU A 405 -20.28 8.18 -4.78
CA LEU A 405 -20.39 9.58 -5.10
C LEU A 405 -21.82 10.09 -4.91
N ILE A 406 -22.78 9.45 -5.56
CA ILE A 406 -24.21 9.79 -5.45
C ILE A 406 -24.74 9.58 -4.02
N GLN A 407 -24.35 8.48 -3.35
CA GLN A 407 -24.72 8.24 -1.96
C GLN A 407 -24.26 9.38 -1.03
N LYS A 408 -23.04 9.89 -1.24
CA LYS A 408 -22.50 11.03 -0.47
C LYS A 408 -23.18 12.33 -0.82
N MET A 409 -23.56 12.55 -2.08
CA MET A 409 -24.34 13.72 -2.51
C MET A 409 -25.72 13.72 -1.87
N ALA A 410 -26.42 12.59 -1.86
CA ALA A 410 -27.70 12.43 -1.18
C ALA A 410 -27.58 12.72 0.34
N LYS A 411 -26.53 12.20 0.99
CA LYS A 411 -26.28 12.42 2.41
C LYS A 411 -26.05 13.88 2.77
N VAL A 412 -25.35 14.64 1.94
CA VAL A 412 -25.07 16.07 2.19
C VAL A 412 -26.25 16.96 1.86
N GLY A 413 -27.14 16.54 0.97
CA GLY A 413 -28.40 17.19 0.63
C GLY A 413 -28.26 18.54 -0.10
N VAL A 414 -27.10 18.84 -0.70
CA VAL A 414 -26.86 20.02 -1.54
C VAL A 414 -26.08 19.65 -2.81
N LYS A 415 -26.41 20.34 -3.92
CA LYS A 415 -25.81 20.10 -5.23
C LYS A 415 -24.36 20.60 -5.34
N ASN A 416 -23.97 21.58 -4.54
CA ASN A 416 -22.70 22.31 -4.66
C ASN A 416 -21.76 22.14 -3.44
N PRO A 417 -21.55 20.92 -2.91
CA PRO A 417 -20.61 20.71 -1.81
C PRO A 417 -19.16 20.90 -2.24
N LEU A 418 -18.26 20.95 -1.27
CA LEU A 418 -16.87 20.61 -1.47
C LEU A 418 -16.69 19.11 -1.25
N PHE A 419 -16.22 18.39 -2.26
CA PHE A 419 -16.05 16.95 -2.25
C PHE A 419 -14.56 16.62 -2.17
N LEU A 420 -14.12 16.12 -1.02
CA LEU A 420 -12.74 15.72 -0.80
C LEU A 420 -12.54 14.25 -1.20
N LEU A 421 -11.73 14.02 -2.19
CA LEU A 421 -11.27 12.70 -2.64
C LEU A 421 -9.95 12.40 -1.92
N ASP A 422 -10.01 11.55 -0.89
CA ASP A 422 -8.89 11.31 0.00
C ASP A 422 -8.11 10.04 -0.39
N GLU A 423 -6.77 10.11 -0.38
CA GLU A 423 -5.86 9.02 -0.70
C GLU A 423 -6.00 8.50 -2.15
N ILE A 424 -5.97 9.41 -3.14
CA ILE A 424 -6.12 9.07 -4.55
C ILE A 424 -4.97 8.20 -5.09
N ASP A 425 -3.78 8.28 -4.50
CA ASP A 425 -2.60 7.46 -4.81
C ASP A 425 -2.74 5.98 -4.42
N LYS A 426 -3.75 5.64 -3.61
CA LYS A 426 -3.98 4.27 -3.12
C LYS A 426 -5.10 3.54 -3.87
N MET A 427 -5.57 4.10 -4.96
CA MET A 427 -6.44 3.37 -5.88
C MET A 427 -5.62 2.34 -6.66
N SER A 428 -6.22 1.21 -6.93
CA SER A 428 -5.64 0.18 -7.80
C SER A 428 -6.69 -0.33 -8.78
N SER A 429 -6.26 -0.61 -10.01
CA SER A 429 -7.07 -1.32 -10.99
C SER A 429 -6.93 -2.84 -10.79
N ASP A 430 -8.01 -3.58 -11.02
CA ASP A 430 -7.99 -5.04 -11.10
C ASP A 430 -8.85 -5.52 -12.29
N MET A 431 -9.02 -6.84 -12.43
CA MET A 431 -9.83 -7.43 -13.52
C MET A 431 -11.31 -7.02 -13.51
N ARG A 432 -11.78 -6.29 -12.49
CA ARG A 432 -13.19 -5.85 -12.35
C ARG A 432 -13.42 -4.43 -12.85
N GLY A 433 -12.37 -3.68 -13.18
CA GLY A 433 -12.48 -2.34 -13.72
C GLY A 433 -11.34 -1.41 -13.31
N ASP A 434 -11.41 -0.22 -13.87
CA ASP A 434 -10.47 0.86 -13.56
C ASP A 434 -11.20 2.05 -12.93
N PRO A 435 -11.17 2.21 -11.60
CA PRO A 435 -11.80 3.34 -10.93
C PRO A 435 -11.21 4.69 -11.33
N ALA A 436 -9.95 4.73 -11.85
CA ALA A 436 -9.36 5.95 -12.33
C ALA A 436 -10.08 6.47 -13.58
N SER A 437 -10.52 5.59 -14.48
CA SER A 437 -11.32 5.94 -15.66
C SER A 437 -12.68 6.54 -15.27
N ALA A 438 -13.36 6.00 -14.26
CA ALA A 438 -14.59 6.58 -13.75
C ALA A 438 -14.38 7.97 -13.14
N LEU A 439 -13.27 8.16 -12.43
CA LEU A 439 -12.93 9.48 -11.88
C LEU A 439 -12.56 10.51 -12.94
N LEU A 440 -12.00 10.10 -14.08
CA LEU A 440 -11.72 11.02 -15.19
C LEU A 440 -13.00 11.73 -15.65
N GLU A 441 -14.11 11.00 -15.80
CA GLU A 441 -15.39 11.60 -16.16
C GLU A 441 -15.92 12.54 -15.06
N VAL A 442 -15.80 12.14 -13.80
CA VAL A 442 -16.23 12.96 -12.66
C VAL A 442 -15.45 14.26 -12.56
N LEU A 443 -14.14 14.21 -12.83
CA LEU A 443 -13.21 15.30 -12.63
C LEU A 443 -13.02 16.18 -13.87
N ASP A 444 -13.48 15.74 -15.03
CA ASP A 444 -13.40 16.53 -16.27
C ASP A 444 -14.54 17.57 -16.33
N PRO A 445 -14.24 18.87 -16.30
CA PRO A 445 -15.28 19.92 -16.38
C PRO A 445 -16.12 19.91 -17.66
N GLU A 446 -15.66 19.23 -18.72
CA GLU A 446 -16.39 19.09 -19.97
C GLU A 446 -17.40 17.93 -19.96
N GLN A 447 -17.16 16.91 -19.11
CA GLN A 447 -17.96 15.69 -19.03
C GLN A 447 -18.80 15.59 -17.76
N ASN A 448 -18.38 16.24 -16.65
CA ASN A 448 -19.02 16.08 -15.35
C ASN A 448 -20.43 16.63 -15.22
N ASN A 449 -20.91 17.38 -16.22
CA ASN A 449 -22.30 17.85 -16.29
C ASN A 449 -23.29 16.75 -16.67
N SER A 450 -22.79 15.62 -17.20
CA SER A 450 -23.57 14.47 -17.67
C SER A 450 -23.04 13.17 -17.04
N PHE A 451 -22.64 13.21 -15.76
CA PHE A 451 -22.19 12.03 -15.05
C PHE A 451 -23.31 10.98 -14.95
N ASN A 452 -23.06 9.79 -15.50
CA ASN A 452 -24.02 8.71 -15.50
C ASN A 452 -23.70 7.65 -14.43
N ASP A 453 -24.56 7.59 -13.41
CA ASP A 453 -24.55 6.51 -12.40
C ASP A 453 -25.39 5.34 -12.90
N HIS A 454 -24.82 4.14 -12.87
CA HIS A 454 -25.46 2.93 -13.41
C HIS A 454 -26.74 2.50 -12.66
N TYR A 455 -26.91 2.96 -11.41
CA TYR A 455 -28.13 2.70 -10.65
C TYR A 455 -29.22 3.71 -10.96
N LEU A 456 -28.86 5.01 -11.04
CA LEU A 456 -29.82 6.08 -11.36
C LEU A 456 -30.26 6.00 -12.83
N GLU A 457 -29.35 5.61 -13.73
CA GLU A 457 -29.57 5.53 -15.18
C GLU A 457 -30.09 6.84 -15.79
N VAL A 458 -29.78 7.95 -15.18
CA VAL A 458 -30.01 9.33 -15.64
C VAL A 458 -28.79 10.16 -15.36
N ASP A 459 -28.57 11.18 -16.16
CA ASP A 459 -27.42 12.06 -16.01
C ASP A 459 -27.58 12.95 -14.76
N TYR A 460 -26.49 13.03 -13.99
CA TYR A 460 -26.39 13.90 -12.83
C TYR A 460 -25.31 14.98 -13.04
N ASP A 461 -25.69 16.24 -12.93
CA ASP A 461 -24.81 17.37 -13.14
C ASP A 461 -23.93 17.64 -11.92
N LEU A 462 -22.64 17.32 -12.02
CA LEU A 462 -21.61 17.54 -11.00
C LEU A 462 -20.85 18.86 -11.19
N SER A 463 -21.20 19.70 -12.17
CA SER A 463 -20.46 20.92 -12.51
C SER A 463 -20.41 21.97 -11.39
N ASP A 464 -21.31 21.92 -10.42
CA ASP A 464 -21.34 22.79 -9.24
C ASP A 464 -20.52 22.25 -8.05
N VAL A 465 -20.07 20.99 -8.12
CA VAL A 465 -19.28 20.36 -7.06
C VAL A 465 -17.84 20.83 -7.11
N MET A 466 -17.31 21.29 -6.00
CA MET A 466 -15.91 21.64 -5.87
C MET A 466 -15.12 20.39 -5.44
N PHE A 467 -14.38 19.79 -6.35
CA PHE A 467 -13.52 18.65 -6.03
C PHE A 467 -12.16 19.11 -5.51
N VAL A 468 -11.68 18.47 -4.47
CA VAL A 468 -10.32 18.60 -3.95
C VAL A 468 -9.79 17.20 -3.72
N ALA A 469 -8.59 16.88 -4.18
CA ALA A 469 -7.95 15.59 -4.00
C ALA A 469 -6.85 15.68 -2.93
N THR A 470 -6.57 14.56 -2.26
CA THR A 470 -5.39 14.41 -1.40
C THR A 470 -4.60 13.17 -1.80
N SER A 471 -3.28 13.27 -1.70
CA SER A 471 -2.36 12.18 -1.97
C SER A 471 -1.21 12.18 -0.96
N ASN A 472 -0.63 11.03 -0.66
CA ASN A 472 0.59 10.96 0.12
C ASN A 472 1.85 10.96 -0.76
N SER A 473 1.73 10.54 -2.01
CA SER A 473 2.82 10.45 -2.99
C SER A 473 2.39 11.01 -4.34
N MET A 474 3.35 11.15 -5.25
CA MET A 474 3.09 11.54 -6.66
C MET A 474 2.67 10.36 -7.54
N ASN A 475 2.49 9.18 -6.95
CA ASN A 475 2.04 7.98 -7.67
C ASN A 475 0.53 8.03 -7.97
N ILE A 476 0.15 9.01 -8.80
CA ILE A 476 -1.20 9.25 -9.27
C ILE A 476 -1.24 8.86 -10.75
N PRO A 477 -2.29 8.18 -11.24
CA PRO A 477 -2.43 7.90 -12.66
C PRO A 477 -2.25 9.17 -13.53
N GLY A 478 -1.38 9.12 -14.55
CA GLY A 478 -1.03 10.27 -15.37
C GLY A 478 -2.23 11.06 -15.89
N PRO A 479 -3.25 10.42 -16.49
CA PRO A 479 -4.44 11.13 -16.98
C PRO A 479 -5.22 11.91 -15.91
N LEU A 480 -5.20 11.45 -14.65
CA LEU A 480 -5.79 12.19 -13.54
C LEU A 480 -4.90 13.36 -13.12
N LEU A 481 -3.58 13.15 -13.10
CA LEU A 481 -2.60 14.16 -12.72
C LEU A 481 -2.65 15.38 -13.68
N ASP A 482 -2.84 15.15 -14.96
CA ASP A 482 -2.97 16.22 -15.99
C ASP A 482 -4.17 17.16 -15.76
N ARG A 483 -5.17 16.71 -14.99
CA ARG A 483 -6.34 17.52 -14.61
C ARG A 483 -6.23 18.19 -13.26
N MET A 484 -5.08 18.01 -12.58
CA MET A 484 -4.87 18.46 -11.21
C MET A 484 -3.85 19.58 -11.11
N GLU A 485 -4.15 20.58 -10.31
CA GLU A 485 -3.18 21.53 -9.82
C GLU A 485 -2.57 20.99 -8.52
N VAL A 486 -1.32 20.54 -8.60
CA VAL A 486 -0.62 19.92 -7.48
C VAL A 486 -0.05 20.96 -6.54
N ILE A 487 -0.52 20.97 -5.30
CA ILE A 487 0.04 21.76 -4.21
C ILE A 487 0.80 20.82 -3.28
N ARG A 488 2.13 20.96 -3.22
CA ARG A 488 2.98 20.14 -2.36
C ARG A 488 3.02 20.69 -0.96
N LEU A 489 2.71 19.85 0.02
CA LEU A 489 2.84 20.12 1.44
C LEU A 489 4.09 19.40 1.95
N SER A 490 5.03 20.14 2.44
CA SER A 490 6.23 19.61 3.12
C SER A 490 5.91 19.22 4.56
N GLY A 491 6.87 18.54 5.20
CA GLY A 491 6.84 18.30 6.65
C GLY A 491 6.96 19.60 7.46
N TYR A 492 6.50 19.54 8.71
CA TYR A 492 6.59 20.65 9.65
C TYR A 492 7.95 20.71 10.36
N THR A 493 8.43 21.92 10.61
CA THR A 493 9.58 22.18 11.50
C THR A 493 9.21 21.89 12.97
N GLU A 494 10.20 21.84 13.85
CA GLU A 494 9.96 21.68 15.29
C GLU A 494 9.11 22.83 15.86
N ASP A 495 9.42 24.08 15.45
CA ASP A 495 8.67 25.26 15.88
C ASP A 495 7.22 25.24 15.37
N GLU A 496 7.01 24.88 14.08
CA GLU A 496 5.66 24.73 13.55
C GLU A 496 4.87 23.65 14.30
N LYS A 497 5.49 22.50 14.62
CA LYS A 497 4.85 21.43 15.40
C LYS A 497 4.49 21.87 16.80
N LEU A 498 5.37 22.64 17.48
CA LEU A 498 5.12 23.21 18.79
C LEU A 498 3.91 24.15 18.73
N ASN A 499 3.88 25.08 17.78
CA ASN A 499 2.77 26.02 17.61
C ASN A 499 1.45 25.33 17.24
N ILE A 500 1.47 24.33 16.34
CA ILE A 500 0.29 23.52 16.00
C ILE A 500 -0.21 22.77 17.23
N ALA A 501 0.68 22.20 18.04
CA ALA A 501 0.32 21.49 19.25
C ALA A 501 -0.40 22.42 20.24
N LYS A 502 0.15 23.59 20.50
CA LYS A 502 -0.41 24.59 21.42
C LYS A 502 -1.77 25.11 20.98
N ARG A 503 -1.87 25.51 19.70
CA ARG A 503 -3.08 26.18 19.19
C ARG A 503 -4.23 25.23 18.91
N HIS A 504 -3.93 23.96 18.52
CA HIS A 504 -4.95 23.06 17.98
C HIS A 504 -5.00 21.68 18.66
N LEU A 505 -3.82 21.02 18.89
CA LEU A 505 -3.84 19.62 19.30
C LEU A 505 -4.16 19.45 20.79
N VAL A 506 -3.59 20.27 21.67
CA VAL A 506 -3.77 20.17 23.12
C VAL A 506 -5.24 20.36 23.44
N ASP A 507 -5.86 21.47 23.03
CA ASP A 507 -7.27 21.78 23.31
C ASP A 507 -8.21 20.72 22.74
N LYS A 508 -7.92 20.24 21.52
CA LYS A 508 -8.66 19.17 20.87
C LYS A 508 -8.60 17.86 21.67
N GLN A 509 -7.41 17.49 22.16
CA GLN A 509 -7.25 16.25 22.91
C GLN A 509 -7.79 16.36 24.35
N VAL A 510 -7.67 17.49 24.98
CA VAL A 510 -8.29 17.78 26.29
C VAL A 510 -9.81 17.58 26.22
N LYS A 511 -10.47 18.23 25.26
CA LYS A 511 -11.91 18.08 25.03
C LYS A 511 -12.30 16.64 24.69
N ARG A 512 -11.52 15.99 23.81
CA ARG A 512 -11.82 14.62 23.34
C ARG A 512 -11.69 13.55 24.41
N ASN A 513 -10.79 13.77 25.38
CA ASN A 513 -10.59 12.85 26.51
C ASN A 513 -11.43 13.23 27.75
N GLY A 514 -12.31 14.23 27.64
CA GLY A 514 -13.23 14.61 28.71
C GLY A 514 -12.61 15.42 29.85
N LEU A 515 -11.44 16.01 29.66
CA LEU A 515 -10.78 16.90 30.61
C LEU A 515 -11.32 18.31 30.48
N LYS A 516 -11.39 19.02 31.62
CA LYS A 516 -11.61 20.45 31.64
C LYS A 516 -10.31 21.22 31.36
N PRO A 517 -10.35 22.43 30.81
CA PRO A 517 -9.16 23.19 30.48
C PRO A 517 -8.19 23.40 31.63
N ASN A 518 -8.67 23.45 32.86
CA ASN A 518 -7.87 23.70 34.06
C ASN A 518 -7.36 22.41 34.74
N GLU A 519 -7.71 21.25 34.27
CA GLU A 519 -7.32 19.95 34.84
C GLU A 519 -5.96 19.44 34.32
N ILE A 520 -5.46 20.01 33.22
CA ILE A 520 -4.15 19.67 32.67
C ILE A 520 -3.45 20.90 32.09
N VAL A 521 -2.15 20.99 32.35
CA VAL A 521 -1.27 21.97 31.72
C VAL A 521 -0.09 21.20 31.12
N ILE A 522 0.12 21.34 29.81
CA ILE A 522 1.27 20.76 29.12
C ILE A 522 2.18 21.89 28.72
N GLU A 523 3.36 21.91 29.31
CA GLU A 523 4.37 22.93 29.06
C GLU A 523 5.01 22.80 27.67
N ASP A 524 5.51 23.91 27.14
CA ASP A 524 6.24 23.93 25.87
C ASP A 524 7.45 22.98 25.88
N SER A 525 8.13 22.90 27.02
CA SER A 525 9.23 21.98 27.28
C SER A 525 8.85 20.51 27.09
N ALA A 526 7.66 20.15 27.57
CA ALA A 526 7.11 18.80 27.39
C ALA A 526 6.73 18.53 25.93
N ILE A 527 6.11 19.48 25.24
CA ILE A 527 5.75 19.32 23.82
C ILE A 527 7.01 19.15 22.97
N THR A 528 8.02 19.98 23.19
CA THR A 528 9.33 19.85 22.53
C THR A 528 9.99 18.51 22.85
N GLY A 529 9.91 18.06 24.11
CA GLY A 529 10.36 16.73 24.51
C GLY A 529 9.64 15.58 23.79
N ILE A 530 8.31 15.70 23.57
CA ILE A 530 7.55 14.71 22.79
C ILE A 530 8.03 14.70 21.33
N ILE A 531 8.21 15.86 20.74
CA ILE A 531 8.65 15.99 19.33
C ILE A 531 10.02 15.33 19.15
N ARG A 532 10.96 15.58 20.05
CA ARG A 532 12.36 15.13 19.97
C ARG A 532 12.56 13.66 20.31
N TYR A 533 11.91 13.17 21.36
CA TYR A 533 12.24 11.87 21.97
C TYR A 533 11.15 10.79 21.79
N TYR A 534 9.92 11.16 21.39
CA TYR A 534 8.82 10.20 21.29
C TYR A 534 8.19 10.14 19.92
N THR A 535 8.52 11.08 19.00
CA THR A 535 7.98 11.09 17.64
C THR A 535 9.08 11.26 16.58
N ARG A 536 8.93 10.59 15.44
CA ARG A 536 9.79 10.72 14.25
C ARG A 536 8.88 10.71 13.03
N GLU A 537 8.37 11.88 12.66
CA GLU A 537 7.39 12.04 11.60
C GLU A 537 7.47 13.42 10.95
N ALA A 538 7.09 13.51 9.68
CA ALA A 538 6.99 14.79 8.98
C ALA A 538 5.80 15.63 9.47
N GLY A 539 4.68 15.00 9.77
CA GLY A 539 3.45 15.63 10.27
C GLY A 539 3.35 15.70 11.78
N VAL A 540 2.10 15.67 12.27
CA VAL A 540 1.76 15.79 13.70
C VAL A 540 0.84 14.68 14.21
N ARG A 541 0.66 13.57 13.46
CA ARG A 541 -0.22 12.46 13.90
C ARG A 541 0.33 11.70 15.10
N GLY A 542 1.63 11.45 15.14
CA GLY A 542 2.31 10.84 16.27
C GLY A 542 2.24 11.72 17.50
N LEU A 543 2.57 13.02 17.32
CA LEU A 543 2.46 14.04 18.35
C LEU A 543 1.05 14.10 18.96
N GLU A 544 0.01 14.12 18.12
CA GLU A 544 -1.39 14.07 18.57
C GLU A 544 -1.69 12.81 19.39
N ARG A 545 -1.17 11.65 19.00
CA ARG A 545 -1.34 10.38 19.74
C ARG A 545 -0.64 10.40 21.09
N GLU A 546 0.57 10.93 21.16
CA GLU A 546 1.30 11.00 22.43
C GLU A 546 0.64 12.02 23.38
N ILE A 547 0.19 13.19 22.89
CA ILE A 547 -0.62 14.13 23.69
C ILE A 547 -1.90 13.44 24.20
N SER A 548 -2.59 12.66 23.37
CA SER A 548 -3.77 11.91 23.79
C SER A 548 -3.47 10.88 24.89
N LYS A 549 -2.29 10.24 24.87
CA LYS A 549 -1.87 9.34 25.96
C LYS A 549 -1.67 10.08 27.26
N ILE A 550 -1.03 11.24 27.20
CA ILE A 550 -0.85 12.13 28.38
C ILE A 550 -2.21 12.50 28.97
N CYS A 551 -3.16 12.96 28.13
CA CYS A 551 -4.51 13.29 28.57
C CYS A 551 -5.21 12.10 29.24
N ARG A 552 -5.13 10.89 28.66
CA ARG A 552 -5.73 9.69 29.27
C ARG A 552 -5.11 9.33 30.61
N LYS A 553 -3.79 9.47 30.77
CA LYS A 553 -3.14 9.24 32.08
C LYS A 553 -3.52 10.31 33.10
N ALA A 554 -3.62 11.58 32.66
CA ALA A 554 -4.11 12.65 33.53
C ALA A 554 -5.53 12.37 34.04
N VAL A 555 -6.46 11.96 33.15
CA VAL A 555 -7.81 11.54 33.55
C VAL A 555 -7.75 10.42 34.59
N LYS A 556 -6.96 9.37 34.33
CA LYS A 556 -6.79 8.26 35.28
C LYS A 556 -6.30 8.75 36.64
N ASN A 557 -5.25 9.60 36.67
CA ASN A 557 -4.66 10.09 37.92
C ASN A 557 -5.67 10.95 38.72
N ILE A 558 -6.40 11.83 38.05
CA ILE A 558 -7.44 12.67 38.70
C ILE A 558 -8.58 11.82 39.26
N LEU A 559 -8.99 10.74 38.57
CA LEU A 559 -10.04 9.86 39.03
C LEU A 559 -9.61 8.94 40.18
N LEU A 560 -8.30 8.58 40.25
CA LEU A 560 -7.76 7.77 41.34
C LEU A 560 -7.46 8.58 42.61
N ASP A 561 -7.10 9.87 42.45
CA ASP A 561 -6.82 10.77 43.55
C ASP A 561 -7.72 12.01 43.46
N PRO A 562 -8.84 12.02 44.20
CA PRO A 562 -9.79 13.15 44.22
C PRO A 562 -9.20 14.46 44.74
N THR A 563 -8.02 14.43 45.37
CA THR A 563 -7.34 15.65 45.89
C THR A 563 -6.56 16.35 44.76
N LEU A 564 -6.25 15.66 43.68
CA LEU A 564 -5.51 16.15 42.53
C LEU A 564 -6.43 16.96 41.60
N LYS A 565 -6.33 18.28 41.66
CA LYS A 565 -7.19 19.19 40.85
C LYS A 565 -6.63 19.50 39.49
N SER A 566 -5.33 19.39 39.30
CA SER A 566 -4.67 19.69 38.04
C SER A 566 -3.37 18.88 37.90
N VAL A 567 -3.01 18.50 36.70
CA VAL A 567 -1.80 17.77 36.34
C VAL A 567 -0.94 18.66 35.46
N THR A 568 0.28 18.97 35.89
CA THR A 568 1.25 19.70 35.09
C THR A 568 2.23 18.71 34.48
N VAL A 569 2.43 18.79 33.16
CA VAL A 569 3.36 17.96 32.40
C VAL A 569 4.50 18.82 31.91
N SER A 570 5.69 18.52 32.40
CA SER A 570 6.96 19.15 32.01
C SER A 570 7.91 18.13 31.40
N MET A 571 9.07 18.58 30.92
CA MET A 571 10.11 17.66 30.41
C MET A 571 10.56 16.65 31.49
N ASP A 572 10.64 17.06 32.75
CA ASP A 572 11.15 16.24 33.84
C ASP A 572 10.27 15.03 34.16
N ASN A 573 8.95 15.22 34.14
CA ASN A 573 7.98 14.15 34.42
C ASN A 573 7.42 13.46 33.20
N LEU A 574 7.85 13.82 31.98
CA LEU A 574 7.35 13.29 30.73
C LEU A 574 7.49 11.76 30.65
N LYS A 575 8.57 11.19 31.22
CA LYS A 575 8.79 9.74 31.31
C LYS A 575 7.68 8.99 32.08
N GLU A 576 7.08 9.61 33.06
CA GLU A 576 5.99 9.03 33.84
C GLU A 576 4.74 8.84 32.98
N PHE A 577 4.52 9.73 32.01
CA PHE A 577 3.39 9.70 31.10
C PHE A 577 3.62 8.82 29.87
N LEU A 578 4.78 8.87 29.26
CA LEU A 578 5.04 8.25 27.95
C LEU A 578 5.93 7.02 28.02
N GLY A 579 6.65 6.81 29.14
CA GLY A 579 7.62 5.72 29.32
C GLY A 579 9.01 6.10 28.81
N VAL A 580 9.79 5.08 28.43
CA VAL A 580 11.17 5.25 27.96
C VAL A 580 11.19 6.05 26.65
N GLN A 581 12.15 6.94 26.49
CA GLN A 581 12.42 7.67 25.25
C GLN A 581 12.68 6.67 24.13
N ARG A 582 12.12 6.92 22.95
CA ARG A 582 12.19 6.02 21.79
C ARG A 582 13.25 6.44 20.80
N PHE A 583 13.55 7.71 20.76
CA PHE A 583 14.47 8.31 19.81
C PHE A 583 15.51 9.13 20.56
N ASP A 584 16.72 9.12 20.05
CA ASP A 584 17.79 10.03 20.50
C ASP A 584 17.77 11.27 19.62
N TYR A 585 17.81 12.44 20.24
CA TYR A 585 17.87 13.73 19.55
C TYR A 585 19.28 14.31 19.66
N GLY A 586 19.78 14.89 18.56
CA GLY A 586 21.03 15.62 18.55
C GLY A 586 22.30 14.75 18.62
N LYS A 587 22.20 13.48 18.23
CA LYS A 587 23.38 12.63 18.05
C LYS A 587 23.94 12.73 16.62
N ALA A 588 24.28 13.93 16.16
CA ALA A 588 25.46 14.02 15.30
C ALA A 588 26.62 13.48 16.14
N ASP A 589 27.32 12.48 15.62
CA ASP A 589 28.50 11.95 16.32
C ASP A 589 29.50 13.12 16.51
N ASP A 590 29.73 13.56 17.74
CA ASP A 590 30.70 14.65 18.03
C ASP A 590 32.15 14.26 17.70
N SER A 591 32.38 13.00 17.31
CA SER A 591 33.69 12.47 17.00
C SER A 591 33.92 12.32 15.48
N ASN A 592 35.04 12.88 15.02
CA ASN A 592 35.51 12.63 13.65
C ASN A 592 35.91 11.17 13.51
N ARG A 593 35.38 10.46 12.49
CA ARG A 593 35.64 9.04 12.28
C ARG A 593 36.17 8.76 10.88
N ILE A 594 37.05 7.76 10.78
CA ILE A 594 37.56 7.29 9.51
C ILE A 594 36.48 6.37 8.88
N GLY A 595 36.18 6.56 7.59
CA GLY A 595 35.28 5.71 6.84
C GLY A 595 33.80 5.86 7.19
N GLN A 596 33.43 6.77 8.12
CA GLN A 596 32.03 7.01 8.47
C GLN A 596 31.58 8.40 8.01
N VAL A 597 30.46 8.47 7.30
CA VAL A 597 29.88 9.71 6.75
C VAL A 597 28.41 9.78 7.07
N THR A 598 27.92 10.98 7.38
CA THR A 598 26.49 11.25 7.51
C THR A 598 25.93 11.76 6.19
N GLY A 599 25.13 10.94 5.53
CA GLY A 599 24.30 11.29 4.37
C GLY A 599 22.92 11.78 4.81
N LEU A 600 22.18 12.34 3.87
CA LEU A 600 20.78 12.77 4.06
C LEU A 600 19.86 12.00 3.13
N ALA A 601 18.90 11.30 3.71
CA ALA A 601 17.88 10.53 3.01
C ALA A 601 16.52 11.23 3.05
N TRP A 602 15.72 11.03 2.01
CA TRP A 602 14.30 11.34 1.99
C TRP A 602 13.50 10.06 2.21
N THR A 603 12.47 10.14 3.03
CA THR A 603 11.55 9.04 3.30
C THR A 603 10.11 9.52 3.23
N GLU A 604 9.14 8.62 3.10
CA GLU A 604 7.71 8.96 3.10
C GLU A 604 7.25 9.69 4.38
N VAL A 605 8.00 9.55 5.47
CA VAL A 605 7.72 10.21 6.75
C VAL A 605 8.53 11.48 6.98
N GLY A 606 9.33 11.90 6.01
CA GLY A 606 10.19 13.09 6.04
C GLY A 606 11.65 12.76 5.77
N GLY A 607 12.55 13.72 6.05
CA GLY A 607 13.98 13.49 5.93
C GLY A 607 14.55 12.72 7.11
N ASP A 608 15.68 12.03 6.87
CA ASP A 608 16.41 11.25 7.85
C ASP A 608 17.93 11.36 7.67
N LEU A 609 18.68 11.11 8.76
CA LEU A 609 20.14 10.97 8.71
C LEU A 609 20.48 9.55 8.29
N LEU A 610 21.40 9.41 7.35
CA LEU A 610 21.86 8.14 6.84
C LEU A 610 23.35 7.96 7.16
N THR A 611 23.66 7.10 8.10
CA THR A 611 25.06 6.74 8.37
C THR A 611 25.57 5.80 7.27
N ILE A 612 26.72 6.11 6.71
CA ILE A 612 27.41 5.30 5.71
C ILE A 612 28.77 4.95 6.28
N GLU A 613 29.08 3.69 6.35
CA GLU A 613 30.32 3.15 6.88
C GLU A 613 31.10 2.44 5.78
N THR A 614 32.39 2.67 5.69
CA THR A 614 33.29 2.02 4.75
C THR A 614 34.54 1.56 5.46
N GLU A 615 34.89 0.28 5.28
CA GLU A 615 36.10 -0.33 5.79
C GLU A 615 36.91 -0.89 4.66
N ALA A 616 38.21 -0.60 4.66
CA ALA A 616 39.16 -1.10 3.69
C ALA A 616 40.16 -2.04 4.38
N MET A 617 40.19 -3.29 3.99
CA MET A 617 41.03 -4.33 4.57
C MET A 617 41.95 -4.96 3.52
N PRO A 618 43.09 -5.56 3.88
CA PRO A 618 43.91 -6.33 2.94
C PRO A 618 43.10 -7.45 2.27
N GLY A 619 43.15 -7.54 0.95
CA GLY A 619 42.35 -8.50 0.20
C GLY A 619 42.75 -8.66 -1.26
N LYS A 620 41.80 -8.97 -2.12
CA LYS A 620 41.98 -9.24 -3.55
C LYS A 620 41.12 -8.31 -4.44
N GLY A 621 40.70 -7.16 -3.93
CA GLY A 621 39.90 -6.21 -4.69
C GLY A 621 38.38 -6.46 -4.65
N LYS A 622 37.89 -7.21 -3.67
CA LYS A 622 36.44 -7.47 -3.56
C LYS A 622 35.73 -6.25 -3.00
N LEU A 623 34.67 -5.79 -3.69
CA LEU A 623 33.74 -4.80 -3.18
C LEU A 623 32.50 -5.53 -2.62
N THR A 624 32.24 -5.35 -1.31
CA THR A 624 31.08 -5.91 -0.62
C THR A 624 30.16 -4.78 -0.20
N GLN A 625 28.87 -4.99 -0.36
CA GLN A 625 27.83 -3.99 -0.04
C GLN A 625 26.77 -4.64 0.85
N THR A 626 26.40 -3.98 1.94
CA THR A 626 25.38 -4.47 2.88
C THR A 626 24.51 -3.34 3.43
N GLY A 627 23.30 -3.63 3.88
CA GLY A 627 22.37 -2.66 4.43
C GLY A 627 21.03 -2.57 3.72
N SER A 628 20.60 -3.63 2.99
CA SER A 628 19.35 -3.66 2.22
C SER A 628 19.28 -2.54 1.17
N LEU A 629 20.31 -2.45 0.33
CA LEU A 629 20.49 -1.42 -0.69
C LEU A 629 19.79 -1.84 -1.99
N GLY A 630 18.97 -0.96 -2.55
CA GLY A 630 18.38 -1.11 -3.87
C GLY A 630 19.40 -0.92 -5.01
N ASP A 631 18.99 -1.22 -6.24
CA ASP A 631 19.88 -1.23 -7.40
C ASP A 631 20.51 0.13 -7.67
N VAL A 632 19.76 1.22 -7.58
CA VAL A 632 20.26 2.59 -7.82
C VAL A 632 21.34 2.98 -6.80
N MET A 633 21.19 2.58 -5.56
CA MET A 633 22.20 2.85 -4.53
C MET A 633 23.47 2.01 -4.73
N GLN A 634 23.33 0.76 -5.20
CA GLN A 634 24.45 -0.08 -5.56
C GLN A 634 25.25 0.48 -6.76
N GLU A 635 24.55 0.98 -7.79
CA GLU A 635 25.14 1.71 -8.91
C GLU A 635 25.89 2.97 -8.46
N SER A 636 25.33 3.73 -7.51
CA SER A 636 26.00 4.88 -6.91
C SER A 636 27.31 4.53 -6.21
N ILE A 637 27.39 3.39 -5.54
CA ILE A 637 28.65 2.89 -4.95
C ILE A 637 29.66 2.56 -6.02
N GLN A 638 29.26 1.94 -7.13
CA GLN A 638 30.14 1.63 -8.26
C GLN A 638 30.66 2.90 -8.94
N ALA A 639 29.78 3.89 -9.13
CA ALA A 639 30.15 5.19 -9.66
C ALA A 639 31.18 5.91 -8.73
N ALA A 640 30.90 5.94 -7.45
CA ALA A 640 31.81 6.50 -6.43
C ALA A 640 33.17 5.79 -6.44
N MET A 641 33.20 4.47 -6.50
CA MET A 641 34.45 3.69 -6.63
C MET A 641 35.25 4.06 -7.88
N THR A 642 34.56 4.25 -9.01
CA THR A 642 35.21 4.66 -10.27
C THR A 642 35.82 6.05 -10.14
N VAL A 643 35.14 7.00 -9.48
CA VAL A 643 35.65 8.35 -9.20
C VAL A 643 36.90 8.30 -8.32
N VAL A 644 36.88 7.48 -7.25
CA VAL A 644 38.04 7.30 -6.36
C VAL A 644 39.22 6.71 -7.13
N ARG A 645 38.99 5.68 -7.93
CA ARG A 645 40.05 5.06 -8.76
C ARG A 645 40.67 6.06 -9.73
N SER A 646 39.84 6.84 -10.43
CA SER A 646 40.32 7.84 -11.41
C SER A 646 41.13 8.97 -10.76
N ARG A 647 40.96 9.21 -9.47
CA ARG A 647 41.61 10.28 -8.69
C ARG A 647 42.64 9.75 -7.69
N ALA A 648 42.95 8.45 -7.70
CA ALA A 648 43.79 7.82 -6.67
C ALA A 648 45.13 8.56 -6.44
N GLU A 649 45.85 8.90 -7.52
CA GLU A 649 47.11 9.64 -7.41
C GLU A 649 46.94 11.02 -6.76
N LYS A 650 45.91 11.76 -7.15
CA LYS A 650 45.62 13.10 -6.60
C LYS A 650 45.23 13.06 -5.11
N LEU A 651 44.63 11.96 -4.70
CA LEU A 651 44.17 11.74 -3.33
C LEU A 651 45.22 11.09 -2.43
N GLY A 652 46.43 10.82 -2.97
CA GLY A 652 47.50 10.13 -2.24
C GLY A 652 47.14 8.65 -1.96
N ILE A 653 46.23 8.06 -2.72
CA ILE A 653 45.82 6.66 -2.61
C ILE A 653 46.69 5.83 -3.55
N ASN A 654 47.17 4.69 -3.06
CA ASN A 654 47.93 3.75 -3.91
C ASN A 654 47.07 3.28 -5.08
N THR A 655 47.60 3.42 -6.33
CA THR A 655 46.85 3.13 -7.56
C THR A 655 46.47 1.66 -7.75
N ASP A 656 47.08 0.77 -6.96
CA ASP A 656 46.81 -0.66 -6.98
C ASP A 656 45.85 -1.13 -5.86
N PHE A 657 45.24 -0.19 -5.15
CA PHE A 657 44.35 -0.50 -4.00
C PHE A 657 43.21 -1.42 -4.40
N TYR A 658 42.70 -1.29 -5.62
CA TYR A 658 41.58 -2.09 -6.13
C TYR A 658 41.93 -3.55 -6.37
N GLU A 659 43.21 -3.95 -6.34
CA GLU A 659 43.68 -5.32 -6.42
C GLU A 659 44.16 -5.87 -5.09
N LYS A 660 44.50 -5.00 -4.15
CA LYS A 660 45.16 -5.36 -2.88
C LYS A 660 44.31 -5.15 -1.64
N LYS A 661 43.20 -4.42 -1.76
CA LYS A 661 42.28 -4.17 -0.65
C LYS A 661 40.88 -4.62 -0.98
N ASP A 662 40.25 -5.37 -0.09
CA ASP A 662 38.83 -5.60 -0.09
C ASP A 662 38.16 -4.40 0.60
N ILE A 663 37.05 -3.95 0.04
CA ILE A 663 36.31 -2.79 0.55
C ILE A 663 34.90 -3.23 0.87
N HIS A 664 34.45 -2.91 2.08
CA HIS A 664 33.10 -3.16 2.53
C HIS A 664 32.38 -1.84 2.80
N VAL A 665 31.31 -1.58 2.07
CA VAL A 665 30.42 -0.45 2.30
C VAL A 665 29.18 -0.97 3.02
N HIS A 666 28.87 -0.40 4.18
CA HIS A 666 27.73 -0.76 4.98
C HIS A 666 26.87 0.45 5.28
N VAL A 667 25.56 0.29 5.13
CA VAL A 667 24.58 1.29 5.56
C VAL A 667 23.71 0.66 6.63
N PRO A 668 23.88 1.02 7.92
CA PRO A 668 23.15 0.46 9.04
C PRO A 668 21.62 0.51 8.88
N GLU A 669 20.88 -0.18 9.76
CA GLU A 669 19.43 -0.34 9.72
C GLU A 669 18.95 -1.20 8.52
N GLY A 670 19.50 -2.41 8.37
CA GLY A 670 19.19 -3.34 7.28
C GLY A 670 17.72 -3.78 7.18
N ALA A 671 16.91 -3.56 8.21
CA ALA A 671 15.47 -3.84 8.18
C ALA A 671 14.68 -2.83 7.31
N THR A 672 15.27 -1.68 6.99
CA THR A 672 14.64 -0.65 6.13
C THR A 672 15.32 -0.65 4.77
N PRO A 673 14.59 -0.98 3.68
CA PRO A 673 15.14 -0.87 2.33
C PRO A 673 15.53 0.57 2.01
N LYS A 674 16.69 0.75 1.38
CA LYS A 674 17.24 2.04 1.01
C LYS A 674 17.58 2.05 -0.47
N ASP A 675 17.08 3.03 -1.20
CA ASP A 675 17.40 3.19 -2.62
C ASP A 675 17.45 4.68 -3.02
N GLY A 676 18.26 4.99 -4.03
CA GLY A 676 18.34 6.32 -4.60
C GLY A 676 19.78 6.80 -4.85
N PRO A 677 19.96 7.73 -5.82
CA PRO A 677 21.28 8.18 -6.27
C PRO A 677 21.90 9.23 -5.33
N SER A 678 21.11 9.85 -4.43
CA SER A 678 21.51 11.05 -3.66
C SER A 678 22.57 10.82 -2.59
N ALA A 679 23.01 9.58 -2.36
CA ALA A 679 24.08 9.23 -1.44
C ALA A 679 25.46 9.16 -2.11
N GLY A 680 25.56 9.40 -3.42
CA GLY A 680 26.78 9.21 -4.20
C GLY A 680 28.00 9.96 -3.66
N ILE A 681 27.86 11.25 -3.32
CA ILE A 681 28.96 12.03 -2.75
C ILE A 681 29.34 11.53 -1.35
N ALA A 682 28.40 11.07 -0.56
CA ALA A 682 28.66 10.53 0.77
C ALA A 682 29.40 9.18 0.69
N MET A 683 29.01 8.31 -0.25
CA MET A 683 29.71 7.06 -0.55
C MET A 683 31.16 7.33 -0.98
N CYS A 684 31.36 8.28 -1.89
CA CYS A 684 32.69 8.65 -2.37
C CYS A 684 33.56 9.19 -1.21
N THR A 685 33.01 10.05 -0.38
CA THR A 685 33.72 10.62 0.80
C THR A 685 34.11 9.53 1.80
N ALA A 686 33.21 8.57 2.09
CA ALA A 686 33.47 7.45 2.98
C ALA A 686 34.62 6.55 2.45
N LEU A 687 34.59 6.25 1.13
CA LEU A 687 35.64 5.50 0.46
C LEU A 687 36.99 6.20 0.55
N VAL A 688 37.03 7.50 0.24
CA VAL A 688 38.30 8.29 0.32
C VAL A 688 38.80 8.32 1.73
N SER A 689 37.94 8.58 2.73
CA SER A 689 38.30 8.58 4.14
C SER A 689 38.91 7.27 4.61
N SER A 690 38.28 6.14 4.29
CA SER A 690 38.78 4.81 4.65
C SER A 690 40.10 4.45 3.95
N LEU A 691 40.29 4.84 2.70
CA LEU A 691 41.49 4.51 1.92
C LEU A 691 42.70 5.41 2.30
N THR A 692 42.44 6.67 2.69
CA THR A 692 43.48 7.63 3.09
C THR A 692 43.73 7.64 4.60
N GLY A 693 42.87 7.05 5.42
CA GLY A 693 42.93 7.15 6.86
C GLY A 693 42.66 8.55 7.39
N ASN A 694 41.99 9.41 6.63
CA ASN A 694 41.65 10.78 6.98
C ASN A 694 40.24 10.85 7.54
N PRO A 695 40.02 11.25 8.81
CA PRO A 695 38.68 11.26 9.42
C PRO A 695 37.73 12.24 8.73
N VAL A 696 36.46 11.87 8.71
CA VAL A 696 35.36 12.74 8.30
C VAL A 696 34.85 13.51 9.54
N LYS A 697 34.52 14.77 9.36
CA LYS A 697 33.96 15.61 10.44
C LYS A 697 32.55 15.14 10.79
N GLY A 698 32.31 14.88 12.07
CA GLY A 698 31.02 14.35 12.56
C GLY A 698 29.85 15.33 12.46
N ASP A 699 30.14 16.66 12.46
CA ASP A 699 29.14 17.72 12.33
C ASP A 699 28.78 18.10 10.88
N VAL A 700 29.31 17.35 9.90
CA VAL A 700 29.07 17.57 8.47
C VAL A 700 28.14 16.47 7.92
N ALA A 701 27.07 16.85 7.27
CA ALA A 701 26.23 15.96 6.47
C ALA A 701 26.24 16.38 4.99
N MET A 702 25.90 15.45 4.12
CA MET A 702 25.93 15.72 2.69
C MET A 702 24.87 14.95 1.92
N THR A 703 24.47 15.49 0.77
CA THR A 703 23.60 14.84 -0.20
C THR A 703 23.94 15.30 -1.61
N GLY A 704 23.95 14.38 -2.56
CA GLY A 704 24.25 14.66 -3.97
C GLY A 704 24.47 13.37 -4.73
N GLU A 705 24.01 13.33 -5.96
CA GLU A 705 24.35 12.30 -6.93
C GLU A 705 25.73 12.59 -7.50
N ILE A 706 26.51 11.56 -7.80
CA ILE A 706 27.87 11.70 -8.34
C ILE A 706 27.97 11.12 -9.75
N THR A 707 28.54 11.88 -10.67
CA THR A 707 28.90 11.38 -11.99
C THR A 707 30.28 10.69 -11.99
N LEU A 708 30.60 9.93 -13.01
CA LEU A 708 31.92 9.31 -13.19
C LEU A 708 33.06 10.33 -13.27
N ARG A 709 32.76 11.59 -13.58
CA ARG A 709 33.73 12.70 -13.59
C ARG A 709 33.87 13.41 -12.25
N GLY A 710 33.04 13.03 -11.26
CA GLY A 710 33.03 13.64 -9.93
C GLY A 710 32.21 14.93 -9.86
N GLU A 711 31.39 15.23 -10.84
CA GLU A 711 30.41 16.30 -10.80
C GLU A 711 29.26 15.90 -9.88
N VAL A 712 28.73 16.86 -9.12
CA VAL A 712 27.65 16.69 -8.18
C VAL A 712 26.34 17.13 -8.82
N LEU A 713 25.42 16.21 -9.05
CA LEU A 713 24.14 16.47 -9.67
C LEU A 713 23.04 16.78 -8.64
N PRO A 714 21.99 17.53 -9.07
CA PRO A 714 20.89 17.92 -8.19
C PRO A 714 20.08 16.73 -7.69
N ILE A 715 19.43 16.93 -6.53
CA ILE A 715 18.65 15.91 -5.83
C ILE A 715 17.25 16.44 -5.50
N GLY A 716 16.32 15.52 -5.22
CA GLY A 716 14.99 15.84 -4.71
C GLY A 716 14.89 15.86 -3.19
N GLY A 717 13.86 16.53 -2.66
CA GLY A 717 13.53 16.51 -1.24
C GLY A 717 14.54 17.26 -0.35
N LEU A 718 15.15 18.34 -0.87
CA LEU A 718 16.16 19.12 -0.12
C LEU A 718 15.59 19.66 1.19
N LYS A 719 14.35 20.16 1.20
CA LYS A 719 13.72 20.71 2.40
C LYS A 719 13.67 19.68 3.54
N GLU A 720 13.15 18.50 3.26
CA GLU A 720 13.05 17.42 4.24
C GLU A 720 14.42 16.98 4.74
N LYS A 721 15.41 16.93 3.86
CA LYS A 721 16.79 16.58 4.19
C LYS A 721 17.44 17.62 5.12
N LEU A 722 17.27 18.91 4.85
CA LEU A 722 17.80 19.96 5.72
C LEU A 722 17.07 20.03 7.07
N LEU A 723 15.77 19.77 7.10
CA LEU A 723 15.02 19.61 8.35
C LEU A 723 15.52 18.43 9.18
N ALA A 724 15.93 17.32 8.53
CA ALA A 724 16.53 16.20 9.23
C ALA A 724 17.92 16.52 9.78
N ALA A 725 18.75 17.20 8.99
CA ALA A 725 20.07 17.66 9.42
C ALA A 725 19.98 18.60 10.64
N HIS A 726 19.06 19.56 10.60
CA HIS A 726 18.79 20.47 11.70
C HIS A 726 18.34 19.74 12.97
N ARG A 727 17.38 18.81 12.86
CA ARG A 727 16.93 17.95 13.97
C ARG A 727 18.06 17.08 14.53
N GLY A 728 18.93 16.58 13.67
CA GLY A 728 20.06 15.74 14.04
C GLY A 728 21.22 16.48 14.68
N GLY A 729 21.17 17.81 14.78
CA GLY A 729 22.25 18.64 15.36
C GLY A 729 23.45 18.83 14.44
N ILE A 730 23.32 18.55 13.14
CA ILE A 730 24.33 18.84 12.12
C ILE A 730 24.55 20.35 12.04
N LYS A 731 25.79 20.78 11.86
CA LYS A 731 26.13 22.19 11.72
C LYS A 731 26.36 22.60 10.27
N THR A 732 26.96 21.71 9.48
CA THR A 732 27.32 22.01 8.09
C THR A 732 26.67 20.98 7.15
N VAL A 733 26.01 21.45 6.09
CA VAL A 733 25.40 20.58 5.08
C VAL A 733 25.94 20.94 3.70
N LEU A 734 26.43 19.91 2.99
CA LEU A 734 26.86 20.03 1.60
C LEU A 734 25.72 19.60 0.67
N ILE A 735 25.37 20.50 -0.25
CA ILE A 735 24.29 20.30 -1.22
C ILE A 735 24.79 20.52 -2.65
N PRO A 736 24.15 19.93 -3.67
CA PRO A 736 24.48 20.26 -5.05
C PRO A 736 24.23 21.74 -5.36
N LYS A 737 25.11 22.36 -6.16
CA LYS A 737 25.00 23.76 -6.54
C LYS A 737 23.67 24.10 -7.19
N ASP A 738 23.14 23.21 -8.04
CA ASP A 738 21.87 23.41 -8.73
C ASP A 738 20.65 23.42 -7.78
N ASN A 739 20.81 22.88 -6.55
CA ASN A 739 19.79 22.95 -5.52
C ASN A 739 19.86 24.23 -4.67
N GLU A 740 20.80 25.16 -4.94
CA GLU A 740 20.86 26.45 -4.23
C GLU A 740 19.54 27.24 -4.38
N ARG A 741 18.90 27.17 -5.52
CA ARG A 741 17.57 27.75 -5.76
C ARG A 741 16.47 27.20 -4.84
N ASP A 742 16.59 25.96 -4.41
CA ASP A 742 15.60 25.31 -3.54
C ASP A 742 15.69 25.80 -2.08
N LEU A 743 16.76 26.54 -1.73
CA LEU A 743 16.93 27.15 -0.39
C LEU A 743 15.87 28.22 -0.10
N GLU A 744 15.28 28.85 -1.13
CA GLU A 744 14.18 29.79 -0.97
C GLU A 744 12.93 29.16 -0.36
N GLU A 745 12.80 27.82 -0.44
CA GLU A 745 11.67 27.08 0.13
C GLU A 745 11.87 26.70 1.61
N ILE A 746 13.06 26.95 2.16
CA ILE A 746 13.44 26.51 3.49
C ILE A 746 13.15 27.62 4.51
N PRO A 747 12.57 27.30 5.66
CA PRO A 747 12.33 28.29 6.71
C PRO A 747 13.61 29.00 7.15
N GLU A 748 13.54 30.32 7.32
CA GLU A 748 14.69 31.16 7.67
C GLU A 748 15.40 30.73 8.96
N ASN A 749 14.66 30.27 9.95
CA ASN A 749 15.23 29.76 11.21
C ASN A 749 16.11 28.51 11.00
N VAL A 750 15.77 27.64 10.05
CA VAL A 750 16.57 26.45 9.74
C VAL A 750 17.86 26.84 9.00
N ILE A 751 17.76 27.78 8.05
CA ILE A 751 18.92 28.28 7.32
C ILE A 751 19.87 29.04 8.25
N ALA A 752 19.34 29.77 9.23
CA ALA A 752 20.16 30.51 10.20
C ALA A 752 21.01 29.60 11.11
N ASP A 753 20.50 28.41 11.41
CA ASP A 753 21.16 27.44 12.29
C ASP A 753 22.11 26.49 11.54
N LEU A 754 21.99 26.38 10.20
CA LEU A 754 22.76 25.48 9.36
C LEU A 754 23.71 26.25 8.43
N LYS A 755 24.97 25.86 8.40
CA LYS A 755 25.89 26.32 7.36
C LYS A 755 25.71 25.47 6.11
N VAL A 756 24.88 25.91 5.18
CA VAL A 756 24.65 25.23 3.89
C VAL A 756 25.71 25.66 2.88
N ILE A 757 26.42 24.70 2.30
CA ILE A 757 27.50 24.95 1.32
C ILE A 757 27.11 24.27 0.01
N PRO A 758 26.80 25.05 -1.07
CA PRO A 758 26.63 24.51 -2.40
C PRO A 758 27.96 24.03 -2.97
N VAL A 759 27.96 22.83 -3.58
CA VAL A 759 29.15 22.20 -4.17
C VAL A 759 28.83 21.71 -5.59
N GLN A 760 29.80 21.84 -6.51
CA GLN A 760 29.70 21.40 -7.88
C GLN A 760 30.55 20.16 -8.15
N TRP A 761 31.66 20.02 -7.43
CA TRP A 761 32.61 18.92 -7.63
C TRP A 761 32.89 18.17 -6.34
N ILE A 762 33.16 16.87 -6.44
CA ILE A 762 33.52 16.03 -5.30
C ILE A 762 34.77 16.53 -4.56
N ASP A 763 35.68 17.17 -5.29
CA ASP A 763 36.90 17.75 -4.68
C ASP A 763 36.54 18.85 -3.66
N GLU A 764 35.51 19.64 -3.91
CA GLU A 764 34.97 20.63 -2.95
C GLU A 764 34.36 19.97 -1.73
N VAL A 765 33.62 18.85 -1.94
CA VAL A 765 33.05 18.06 -0.85
C VAL A 765 34.15 17.52 0.08
N LEU A 766 35.18 16.90 -0.49
CA LEU A 766 36.26 16.29 0.28
C LEU A 766 37.03 17.33 1.12
N ASN A 767 37.23 18.53 0.60
CA ASN A 767 37.87 19.60 1.34
C ASN A 767 37.12 20.09 2.56
N VAL A 768 35.81 20.13 2.50
CA VAL A 768 34.97 20.56 3.63
C VAL A 768 34.76 19.41 4.61
N ALA A 769 34.49 18.22 4.10
CA ALA A 769 34.08 17.07 4.90
C ALA A 769 35.22 16.38 5.64
N LEU A 770 36.42 16.33 5.04
CA LEU A 770 37.57 15.68 5.65
C LEU A 770 38.26 16.63 6.67
N GLU A 771 38.92 16.06 7.68
CA GLU A 771 39.62 16.82 8.70
C GLU A 771 40.86 17.55 8.12
N ARG A 772 41.56 16.89 7.18
CA ARG A 772 42.66 17.45 6.43
C ARG A 772 42.34 17.46 4.95
N ALA A 773 42.65 18.54 4.24
CA ALA A 773 42.54 18.58 2.80
C ALA A 773 43.43 17.50 2.18
N PRO A 774 42.96 16.73 1.19
CA PRO A 774 43.81 15.76 0.50
C PRO A 774 45.03 16.44 -0.12
N GLU A 775 46.23 15.88 0.10
CA GLU A 775 47.47 16.38 -0.50
C GLU A 775 47.40 16.23 -2.03
N GLY A 776 47.43 17.34 -2.77
CA GLY A 776 47.45 17.32 -4.26
C GLY A 776 46.25 17.92 -4.95
N VAL A 777 45.26 18.41 -4.24
CA VAL A 777 44.12 19.15 -4.84
C VAL A 777 44.48 20.64 -4.95
N GLU A 778 45.16 21.05 -6.03
CA GLU A 778 45.22 22.45 -6.41
C GLU A 778 43.84 22.92 -6.93
N PHE A 779 43.25 23.88 -6.18
CA PHE A 779 41.99 24.49 -6.62
C PHE A 779 42.25 25.37 -7.84
N GLY A 780 41.81 24.92 -8.99
CA GLY A 780 41.59 25.81 -10.10
C GLY A 780 40.48 26.80 -9.75
N VAL A 781 40.81 27.92 -9.19
CA VAL A 781 39.96 29.10 -9.20
C VAL A 781 39.86 29.50 -10.67
N SER A 782 38.86 29.01 -11.37
CA SER A 782 38.53 29.56 -12.67
C SER A 782 38.02 30.98 -12.45
N LYS A 783 38.79 31.96 -12.92
CA LYS A 783 38.38 33.36 -13.09
C LYS A 783 37.10 33.51 -13.89
#